data_5f38adeb15120815f73b5976554ce2f3
#
_entry.id   5f38adeb15120815f73b5976554ce2f3
#
_cell.length_a   1.000
_cell.length_b   1.000
_cell.length_c   1.000
_cell.angle_alpha   90.00
_cell.angle_beta   90.00
_cell.angle_gamma   90.00
#
_symmetry.space_group_name_H-M   'P 1'
#
loop_
_entity.id
_entity.type
_entity.pdbx_description
1 polymer ?
#
loop_
_entity_poly.entity_id
_entity_poly.type
_entity_poly.pdbx_seq_one_letter_code
_entity_poly.pdbx_strand_id
1 'polypeptide(L)'
;MKRTNPKPSRRNGARAARPARKKVASRTGRGTPLARSSPSRVKTRTAEGVFSGTARGFGFVLPDGAEGKPNADIFIPADKTGGALDLDRVAVRFRPGFENRTEGEVTAILSEGRKTLIGVLVSGRPLSFGRHAPRDRFRSGWYLIPDDGKIPGEFPVRPSPDAEPGDRVEITLPGRRGGVCEISRVFGRATDRRANCDAILAGAGIETDFDPVALREAELVSREPIGYEGRRDLTKRLIFTIDGADAKDLDDAISLAALPGGGWLLGVHIADVSSYVKPGSALEKNAFRRGTSVYFVDRVVPMLPVALSNGACSLNPHEDKRALSAWITLAKDGSITGCEVEKTVIRSRVRGVYAEVNALFSDGENSTFYPKYRAVYPALLRMRELYRLLEKRSAARGSLSLDRPEPVFTLDEAGDPIEVSLRSRGDAEKLIEQFMLTANEGVATLLHERGIPCVYRIHEDPDPLKLAAFKRAAAHLGLDVSGINLADPGDSSFAPLLAESAARGIAEQISLSLLRAMAKARYEDKPGRHFGLSIDLYCHFTSPIRRLADLATHRIISEVLLGSASPRRFAGFARDAAQAATAAELRALDAERKIEATYKALWLEKHIGEVFDARVSSLTSFGLFAELDNTCEGMIPLHDLPGVYIYNETDMALVGGKITFRLGDRLTVRVEEVDPLAGRVRFSLV
;
A
#
# COMPACT_ATOMS: atom_id res chain seq x y z
N MET A 1 -22.95 53.16 47.96
CA MET A 1 -22.97 52.89 49.38
C MET A 1 -21.84 51.91 49.66
N LYS A 2 -20.70 52.38 50.09
CA LYS A 2 -20.19 52.51 51.47
C LYS A 2 -20.57 51.28 52.28
N ARG A 3 -19.68 50.51 52.80
CA ARG A 3 -18.48 50.57 53.66
C ARG A 3 -18.22 49.08 54.03
N THR A 4 -17.13 48.52 54.51
CA THR A 4 -15.80 48.87 55.00
C THR A 4 -15.13 47.58 55.46
N ASN A 5 -13.81 47.48 55.26
CA ASN A 5 -12.92 46.56 55.94
C ASN A 5 -12.81 46.84 57.44
N PRO A 6 -12.38 45.89 58.28
CA PRO A 6 -11.01 46.05 58.79
C PRO A 6 -10.19 44.77 59.04
N LYS A 7 -8.90 44.87 58.89
CA LYS A 7 -7.81 44.19 59.63
C LYS A 7 -7.56 44.97 60.98
N PRO A 8 -6.65 44.62 61.90
CA PRO A 8 -5.76 43.45 62.13
C PRO A 8 -5.68 43.02 63.63
N SER A 9 -4.86 42.00 63.97
CA SER A 9 -3.90 42.16 65.09
C SER A 9 -2.95 40.96 65.30
N ARG A 10 -1.71 41.34 65.62
CA ARG A 10 -0.59 40.50 66.04
C ARG A 10 -0.70 40.10 67.54
N ARG A 11 -0.07 39.01 67.92
CA ARG A 11 0.87 38.87 69.06
C ARG A 11 1.37 37.42 69.17
N ASN A 12 2.72 37.26 69.06
CA ASN A 12 3.72 36.86 70.09
C ASN A 12 3.36 35.60 70.85
N GLY A 13 4.07 34.50 70.84
CA GLY A 13 5.49 34.30 71.15
C GLY A 13 5.58 33.31 72.25
N ALA A 14 6.41 32.26 72.18
CA ALA A 14 7.17 31.71 73.28
C ALA A 14 8.04 30.51 72.82
N ARG A 15 9.31 30.62 73.24
CA ARG A 15 10.37 29.61 73.19
C ARG A 15 10.16 28.58 74.33
N ALA A 16 10.54 27.32 74.10
CA ALA A 16 11.12 26.40 75.09
C ALA A 16 11.71 25.19 74.32
N ALA A 17 12.98 25.01 74.22
CA ALA A 17 13.95 24.40 75.17
C ALA A 17 14.16 22.88 74.88
N ARG A 18 15.37 22.58 74.38
CA ARG A 18 15.96 21.21 74.31
C ARG A 18 16.16 20.65 75.68
N PRO A 19 16.21 19.33 75.87
CA PRO A 19 17.20 18.76 76.77
C PRO A 19 18.15 17.74 76.11
N ALA A 20 19.22 17.57 76.85
CA ALA A 20 20.55 17.14 76.58
C ALA A 20 20.76 15.62 76.41
N ARG A 21 21.92 15.34 75.85
CA ARG A 21 22.67 14.08 75.70
C ARG A 21 22.71 13.22 77.02
N LYS A 22 22.60 11.89 76.77
CA LYS A 22 23.31 10.92 77.61
C LYS A 22 24.20 10.03 76.71
N LYS A 23 25.52 10.10 77.00
CA LYS A 23 26.53 9.12 76.60
C LYS A 23 26.39 7.85 77.38
N VAL A 24 26.42 6.68 76.70
CA VAL A 24 26.86 5.43 77.35
C VAL A 24 27.84 4.75 76.40
N ALA A 25 28.92 4.23 77.04
CA ALA A 25 30.13 3.77 76.39
C ALA A 25 30.10 2.34 75.89
N SER A 26 30.84 2.14 74.83
CA SER A 26 31.68 1.01 74.36
C SER A 26 31.38 -0.42 74.83
N ARG A 27 31.19 -1.29 73.84
CA ARG A 27 31.81 -2.63 73.89
C ARG A 27 32.22 -3.04 72.46
N THR A 28 33.48 -3.38 72.34
CA THR A 28 34.22 -3.87 71.19
C THR A 28 33.71 -5.20 70.69
N GLY A 29 33.36 -5.28 69.40
CA GLY A 29 33.18 -6.52 68.67
C GLY A 29 33.76 -6.34 67.22
N ARG A 30 34.85 -7.07 66.96
CA ARG A 30 35.47 -7.15 65.67
C ARG A 30 34.46 -7.74 64.66
N GLY A 31 33.94 -6.95 63.72
CA GLY A 31 33.20 -7.38 62.58
C GLY A 31 34.01 -7.05 61.37
N THR A 32 34.30 -8.06 60.54
CA THR A 32 34.93 -8.03 59.23
C THR A 32 34.22 -7.00 58.31
N PRO A 33 34.94 -6.21 57.50
CA PRO A 33 34.32 -5.27 56.59
C PRO A 33 33.63 -6.06 55.46
N LEU A 34 32.30 -5.90 55.36
CA LEU A 34 31.54 -6.27 54.19
C LEU A 34 32.10 -5.47 52.99
N ALA A 35 32.68 -6.19 52.06
CA ALA A 35 33.13 -5.65 50.79
C ALA A 35 31.93 -4.96 50.12
N ARG A 36 32.02 -3.65 49.92
CA ARG A 36 31.15 -2.91 48.98
C ARG A 36 31.33 -3.54 47.61
N SER A 37 30.33 -4.29 47.16
CA SER A 37 30.25 -4.72 45.77
C SER A 37 30.24 -3.45 44.91
N SER A 38 31.34 -3.23 44.15
CA SER A 38 31.37 -2.27 43.07
C SER A 38 30.23 -2.61 42.10
N PRO A 39 29.47 -1.60 41.60
CA PRO A 39 28.44 -1.87 40.60
C PRO A 39 29.10 -2.57 39.40
N SER A 40 28.63 -3.75 39.07
CA SER A 40 29.06 -4.49 37.90
C SER A 40 28.93 -3.57 36.68
N ARG A 41 30.06 -3.28 36.03
CA ARG A 41 30.07 -2.55 34.73
C ARG A 41 29.19 -3.34 33.75
N VAL A 42 27.96 -2.88 33.54
CA VAL A 42 27.09 -3.39 32.50
C VAL A 42 27.86 -3.23 31.18
N LYS A 43 28.19 -4.35 30.53
CA LYS A 43 28.92 -4.34 29.27
C LYS A 43 28.06 -3.68 28.21
N THR A 44 28.44 -2.49 27.76
CA THR A 44 27.86 -1.84 26.58
C THR A 44 28.31 -2.58 25.33
N ARG A 45 27.37 -2.78 24.39
CA ARG A 45 27.61 -3.37 23.07
C ARG A 45 27.39 -2.31 22.01
N THR A 46 27.94 -2.53 20.82
CA THR A 46 27.72 -1.67 19.64
C THR A 46 27.08 -2.50 18.52
N ALA A 47 26.26 -1.88 17.72
CA ALA A 47 25.68 -2.43 16.51
C ALA A 47 25.52 -1.33 15.46
N GLU A 48 25.40 -1.72 14.20
CA GLU A 48 24.97 -0.88 13.10
C GLU A 48 23.59 -1.33 12.63
N GLY A 49 22.79 -0.41 12.10
CA GLY A 49 21.47 -0.72 11.60
C GLY A 49 20.73 0.52 11.09
N VAL A 50 19.49 0.33 10.65
CA VAL A 50 18.63 1.40 10.15
C VAL A 50 17.77 1.94 11.29
N PHE A 51 17.76 3.27 11.45
CA PHE A 51 16.94 3.98 12.42
C PHE A 51 15.51 4.14 11.89
N SER A 52 14.53 3.70 12.66
CA SER A 52 13.11 3.92 12.42
C SER A 52 12.58 4.93 13.43
N GLY A 53 12.27 6.13 12.96
CA GLY A 53 11.76 7.23 13.77
C GLY A 53 10.27 7.07 14.14
N THR A 54 9.83 7.89 15.10
CA THR A 54 8.42 8.02 15.47
C THR A 54 8.05 9.49 15.65
N ALA A 55 6.75 9.80 15.54
CA ALA A 55 6.22 11.15 15.74
C ALA A 55 6.54 11.77 17.12
N ARG A 56 6.84 10.92 18.11
CA ARG A 56 7.21 11.36 19.48
C ARG A 56 8.70 11.63 19.64
N GLY A 57 9.48 11.51 18.56
CA GLY A 57 10.92 11.80 18.54
C GLY A 57 11.83 10.69 19.06
N PHE A 58 11.33 9.61 19.61
CA PHE A 58 12.10 8.39 19.87
C PHE A 58 12.10 7.49 18.63
N GLY A 59 12.95 6.48 18.63
CA GLY A 59 12.97 5.54 17.50
C GLY A 59 13.50 4.17 17.91
N PHE A 60 13.65 3.31 16.90
CA PHE A 60 14.15 1.95 17.02
C PHE A 60 15.26 1.72 16.01
N VAL A 61 16.22 0.88 16.33
CA VAL A 61 17.24 0.44 15.39
C VAL A 61 17.22 -1.07 15.31
N LEU A 62 16.95 -1.58 14.11
CA LEU A 62 17.10 -3.01 13.82
C LEU A 62 18.57 -3.27 13.45
N PRO A 63 19.34 -4.02 14.24
CA PRO A 63 20.72 -4.35 13.93
C PRO A 63 20.83 -5.21 12.66
N ASP A 64 21.87 -4.98 11.87
CA ASP A 64 22.13 -5.77 10.68
C ASP A 64 22.23 -7.27 11.00
N GLY A 65 21.57 -8.11 10.18
CA GLY A 65 21.51 -9.56 10.38
C GLY A 65 20.61 -10.02 11.54
N ALA A 66 19.76 -9.12 12.04
CA ALA A 66 18.77 -9.43 13.06
C ALA A 66 17.33 -9.50 12.51
N GLU A 67 17.17 -9.44 11.19
CA GLU A 67 15.89 -9.54 10.51
C GLU A 67 15.17 -10.84 10.89
N GLY A 68 13.89 -10.74 11.23
CA GLY A 68 13.05 -11.88 11.63
C GLY A 68 13.28 -12.42 13.04
N LYS A 69 14.20 -11.86 13.84
CA LYS A 69 14.38 -12.24 15.25
C LYS A 69 13.41 -11.45 16.14
N PRO A 70 12.61 -12.10 16.97
CA PRO A 70 11.70 -11.40 17.86
C PRO A 70 12.48 -10.53 18.87
N ASN A 71 11.98 -9.31 19.12
CA ASN A 71 12.57 -8.33 20.06
C ASN A 71 14.03 -7.94 19.77
N ALA A 72 14.44 -7.96 18.50
CA ALA A 72 15.79 -7.57 18.08
C ALA A 72 15.99 -6.05 18.05
N ASP A 73 14.93 -5.27 18.04
CA ASP A 73 14.96 -3.83 17.96
C ASP A 73 15.57 -3.19 19.21
N ILE A 74 16.47 -2.23 18.98
CA ILE A 74 17.07 -1.41 20.02
C ILE A 74 16.25 -0.12 20.14
N PHE A 75 15.62 0.10 21.28
CA PHE A 75 14.90 1.33 21.59
C PHE A 75 15.88 2.50 21.77
N ILE A 76 15.64 3.62 21.09
CA ILE A 76 16.42 4.85 21.16
C ILE A 76 15.54 5.98 21.71
N PRO A 77 15.76 6.45 22.95
CA PRO A 77 15.04 7.60 23.51
C PRO A 77 15.21 8.86 22.67
N ALA A 78 14.24 9.77 22.72
CA ALA A 78 14.23 11.00 21.92
C ALA A 78 15.43 11.92 22.15
N ASP A 79 16.00 11.91 23.36
CA ASP A 79 17.20 12.67 23.74
C ASP A 79 18.52 11.98 23.35
N LYS A 80 18.45 10.73 22.81
CA LYS A 80 19.62 9.92 22.44
C LYS A 80 19.67 9.56 20.94
N THR A 81 18.86 10.20 20.12
CA THR A 81 18.85 9.96 18.66
C THR A 81 20.06 10.51 17.92
N GLY A 82 20.85 11.40 18.57
CA GLY A 82 22.01 12.04 17.92
C GLY A 82 21.65 12.84 16.65
N GLY A 83 20.38 13.22 16.47
CA GLY A 83 19.87 13.89 15.28
C GLY A 83 19.58 12.95 14.09
N ALA A 84 19.57 11.64 14.30
CA ALA A 84 19.16 10.68 13.27
C ALA A 84 17.70 10.88 12.87
N LEU A 85 17.41 10.80 11.59
CA LEU A 85 16.07 10.81 11.00
C LEU A 85 15.68 9.39 10.56
N ASP A 86 14.40 9.20 10.34
CA ASP A 86 13.86 7.95 9.80
C ASP A 86 14.61 7.51 8.53
N LEU A 87 14.99 6.22 8.46
CA LEU A 87 15.80 5.57 7.41
C LEU A 87 17.30 5.86 7.45
N ASP A 88 17.83 6.66 8.38
CA ASP A 88 19.27 6.84 8.50
C ASP A 88 19.94 5.52 8.93
N ARG A 89 21.08 5.20 8.30
CA ARG A 89 21.96 4.13 8.80
C ARG A 89 22.83 4.69 9.92
N VAL A 90 22.77 4.06 11.08
CA VAL A 90 23.40 4.56 12.30
C VAL A 90 24.25 3.51 12.99
N ALA A 91 25.28 3.97 13.70
CA ALA A 91 25.97 3.19 14.72
C ALA A 91 25.35 3.50 16.07
N VAL A 92 25.01 2.46 16.82
CA VAL A 92 24.38 2.56 18.15
C VAL A 92 25.21 1.88 19.21
N ARG A 93 25.24 2.47 20.40
CA ARG A 93 25.76 1.86 21.62
C ARG A 93 24.57 1.52 22.50
N PHE A 94 24.47 0.26 22.95
CA PHE A 94 23.32 -0.23 23.67
C PHE A 94 23.66 -1.10 24.85
N ARG A 95 22.71 -1.27 25.76
CA ARG A 95 22.79 -2.13 26.94
C ARG A 95 21.42 -2.79 27.16
N PRO A 96 21.38 -3.98 27.81
CA PRO A 96 20.12 -4.54 28.27
C PRO A 96 19.41 -3.54 29.20
N GLY A 97 18.17 -3.18 28.86
CA GLY A 97 17.31 -2.29 29.64
C GLY A 97 16.46 -3.06 30.64
N PHE A 98 15.49 -2.37 31.24
CA PHE A 98 14.50 -2.94 32.13
C PHE A 98 13.49 -3.81 31.36
N GLU A 99 12.99 -4.90 31.95
CA GLU A 99 12.00 -5.82 31.33
C GLU A 99 12.42 -6.45 30.00
N ASN A 100 13.69 -6.82 29.84
CA ASN A 100 14.20 -7.44 28.60
C ASN A 100 14.18 -6.54 27.34
N ARG A 101 13.92 -5.24 27.48
CA ARG A 101 14.02 -4.28 26.38
C ARG A 101 15.45 -3.78 26.27
N THR A 102 15.97 -3.72 25.04
CA THR A 102 17.30 -3.19 24.77
C THR A 102 17.20 -1.68 24.54
N GLU A 103 17.94 -0.87 25.34
CA GLU A 103 18.00 0.57 25.20
C GLU A 103 19.37 1.00 24.69
N GLY A 104 19.41 1.92 23.72
CA GLY A 104 20.63 2.41 23.11
C GLY A 104 20.66 3.92 22.90
N GLU A 105 21.78 4.39 22.38
CA GLU A 105 22.00 5.75 21.90
C GLU A 105 22.70 5.73 20.55
N VAL A 106 22.35 6.61 19.65
CA VAL A 106 23.03 6.80 18.36
C VAL A 106 24.36 7.48 18.64
N THR A 107 25.45 6.85 18.22
CA THR A 107 26.81 7.36 18.40
C THR A 107 27.34 8.01 17.11
N ALA A 108 26.85 7.60 15.95
CA ALA A 108 27.18 8.20 14.67
C ALA A 108 26.08 7.91 13.63
N ILE A 109 25.85 8.85 12.72
CA ILE A 109 25.10 8.65 11.48
C ILE A 109 26.11 8.22 10.43
N LEU A 110 25.98 6.99 9.93
CA LEU A 110 26.90 6.37 8.96
C LEU A 110 26.56 6.78 7.54
N SER A 111 25.27 6.83 7.23
CA SER A 111 24.75 7.38 5.98
C SER A 111 23.35 7.95 6.19
N GLU A 112 23.05 9.03 5.48
CA GLU A 112 21.74 9.66 5.48
C GLU A 112 20.78 8.85 4.60
N GLY A 113 19.65 8.43 5.17
CA GLY A 113 18.62 7.70 4.45
C GLY A 113 17.77 8.59 3.55
N ARG A 114 17.68 9.88 3.89
CA ARG A 114 16.95 10.89 3.13
C ARG A 114 17.82 12.11 2.87
N LYS A 115 17.78 12.59 1.63
CA LYS A 115 18.47 13.83 1.21
C LYS A 115 17.52 15.02 1.14
N THR A 116 16.24 14.76 1.01
CA THR A 116 15.20 15.79 0.88
C THR A 116 14.06 15.53 1.85
N LEU A 117 13.31 16.59 2.19
CA LEU A 117 12.05 16.51 2.93
C LEU A 117 11.01 17.34 2.21
N ILE A 118 9.75 16.88 2.27
CA ILE A 118 8.60 17.59 1.74
C ILE A 118 7.69 17.99 2.90
N GLY A 119 7.07 19.16 2.77
CA GLY A 119 6.18 19.68 3.78
C GLY A 119 5.63 21.05 3.43
N VAL A 120 5.04 21.69 4.42
CA VAL A 120 4.48 23.04 4.30
C VAL A 120 5.46 24.06 4.86
N LEU A 121 5.71 25.12 4.09
CA LEU A 121 6.54 26.24 4.48
C LEU A 121 5.76 27.19 5.41
N VAL A 122 6.32 27.50 6.56
CA VAL A 122 5.73 28.41 7.54
C VAL A 122 6.69 29.54 7.90
N SER A 123 6.13 30.69 8.30
CA SER A 123 6.92 31.82 8.81
C SER A 123 6.64 32.06 10.28
N GLY A 124 7.64 32.52 11.02
CA GLY A 124 7.46 32.86 12.43
C GLY A 124 8.57 32.35 13.35
N ARG A 125 8.23 32.13 14.61
CA ARG A 125 9.11 31.48 15.59
C ARG A 125 8.70 30.00 15.65
N PRO A 126 9.65 29.07 15.60
CA PRO A 126 9.35 27.64 15.68
C PRO A 126 8.65 27.30 17.00
N LEU A 127 7.62 26.46 16.92
CA LEU A 127 6.78 26.07 18.05
C LEU A 127 7.42 24.98 18.92
N SER A 128 8.34 24.19 18.36
CA SER A 128 8.96 23.06 19.05
C SER A 128 10.48 23.05 18.88
N PHE A 129 11.20 23.52 19.89
CA PHE A 129 12.62 23.20 20.00
C PHE A 129 12.82 22.06 20.97
N GLY A 130 13.45 20.97 20.54
CA GLY A 130 14.09 20.04 21.44
C GLY A 130 15.05 20.80 22.38
N ARG A 131 15.14 20.43 23.66
CA ARG A 131 15.90 21.12 24.72
C ARG A 131 17.38 21.40 24.44
N HIS A 132 17.90 21.04 23.26
CA HIS A 132 19.30 21.12 22.87
C HIS A 132 19.60 22.02 21.65
N ALA A 133 18.61 22.74 21.10
CA ALA A 133 18.91 23.73 20.05
C ALA A 133 19.48 25.03 20.68
N PRO A 134 20.56 25.60 20.12
CA PRO A 134 21.12 26.86 20.63
C PRO A 134 20.09 27.97 20.49
N ARG A 135 19.63 28.52 21.61
CA ARG A 135 18.56 29.53 21.70
C ARG A 135 18.84 30.84 20.91
N ASP A 136 20.08 31.08 20.47
CA ASP A 136 20.50 32.36 19.92
C ASP A 136 20.55 32.44 18.38
N ARG A 137 20.28 31.36 17.64
CA ARG A 137 20.47 31.35 16.18
C ARG A 137 19.21 31.52 15.35
N PHE A 138 18.00 31.39 15.91
CA PHE A 138 16.77 31.42 15.13
C PHE A 138 15.86 32.59 15.56
N ARG A 139 16.17 33.77 15.02
CA ARG A 139 15.23 34.89 14.93
C ARG A 139 14.23 34.57 13.82
N SER A 140 13.00 35.10 13.91
CA SER A 140 11.91 34.93 12.93
C SER A 140 12.41 34.62 11.51
N GLY A 141 12.08 33.43 11.01
CA GLY A 141 12.54 32.88 9.73
C GLY A 141 11.48 32.00 9.08
N TRP A 142 11.87 31.34 8.01
CA TRP A 142 11.05 30.35 7.36
C TRP A 142 11.45 28.95 7.85
N TYR A 143 10.44 28.10 8.02
CA TYR A 143 10.60 26.70 8.47
C TYR A 143 9.75 25.80 7.63
N LEU A 144 10.21 24.57 7.39
CA LEU A 144 9.40 23.49 6.86
C LEU A 144 8.82 22.68 8.01
N ILE A 145 7.52 22.43 7.97
CA ILE A 145 6.84 21.38 8.75
C ILE A 145 6.76 20.16 7.84
N PRO A 146 7.47 19.05 8.15
CA PRO A 146 7.45 17.85 7.31
C PRO A 146 6.09 17.17 7.29
N ASP A 147 5.72 16.60 6.14
CA ASP A 147 4.52 15.77 5.99
C ASP A 147 4.66 14.42 6.69
N ASP A 148 5.88 13.88 6.75
CA ASP A 148 6.16 12.59 7.37
C ASP A 148 6.16 12.72 8.89
N GLY A 149 5.09 12.23 9.52
CA GLY A 149 4.95 12.24 10.98
C GLY A 149 6.06 11.48 11.74
N LYS A 150 6.88 10.68 11.07
CA LYS A 150 8.06 10.05 11.66
C LYS A 150 9.26 10.99 11.80
N ILE A 151 9.17 12.18 11.21
CA ILE A 151 10.21 13.22 11.25
C ILE A 151 9.67 14.39 12.05
N PRO A 152 9.83 14.36 13.39
CA PRO A 152 9.33 15.43 14.25
C PRO A 152 10.22 16.66 14.16
N GLY A 153 9.59 17.82 14.31
CA GLY A 153 10.28 19.11 14.39
C GLY A 153 10.10 19.97 13.15
N GLU A 154 10.73 21.12 13.18
CA GLU A 154 10.67 22.14 12.15
C GLU A 154 12.08 22.37 11.61
N PHE A 155 12.22 22.46 10.30
CA PHE A 155 13.51 22.59 9.62
C PHE A 155 13.69 24.02 9.12
N PRO A 156 14.75 24.73 9.54
CA PRO A 156 15.00 26.11 9.09
C PRO A 156 15.30 26.12 7.59
N VAL A 157 14.62 27.01 6.86
CA VAL A 157 14.70 27.11 5.40
C VAL A 157 15.18 28.49 5.00
N ARG A 158 16.07 28.56 4.00
CA ARG A 158 16.48 29.86 3.40
C ARG A 158 15.31 30.36 2.54
N PRO A 159 14.84 31.59 2.75
CA PRO A 159 13.85 32.21 1.88
C PRO A 159 14.27 32.20 0.41
N SER A 160 13.34 31.91 -0.48
CA SER A 160 13.50 31.93 -1.94
C SER A 160 12.47 32.87 -2.55
N PRO A 161 12.80 33.60 -3.63
CA PRO A 161 11.84 34.45 -4.32
C PRO A 161 10.71 33.69 -5.00
N ASP A 162 10.90 32.37 -5.22
CA ASP A 162 9.95 31.50 -5.92
C ASP A 162 8.95 30.81 -4.96
N ALA A 163 9.02 31.07 -3.65
CA ALA A 163 8.20 30.42 -2.65
C ALA A 163 7.68 31.43 -1.62
N GLU A 164 6.53 31.09 -1.02
CA GLU A 164 5.93 31.86 0.08
C GLU A 164 5.49 30.94 1.22
N PRO A 165 5.45 31.46 2.48
CA PRO A 165 4.80 30.72 3.57
C PRO A 165 3.38 30.30 3.20
N GLY A 166 3.04 29.03 3.47
CA GLY A 166 1.82 28.38 3.02
C GLY A 166 1.99 27.54 1.75
N ASP A 167 3.17 27.57 1.12
CA ASP A 167 3.45 26.70 -0.02
C ASP A 167 3.91 25.31 0.44
N ARG A 168 3.61 24.31 -0.38
CA ARG A 168 4.19 22.97 -0.34
C ARG A 168 5.52 22.99 -1.08
N VAL A 169 6.57 22.59 -0.38
CA VAL A 169 7.93 22.62 -0.94
C VAL A 169 8.69 21.34 -0.62
N GLU A 170 9.65 21.03 -1.46
CA GLU A 170 10.72 20.11 -1.16
C GLU A 170 11.96 20.88 -0.78
N ILE A 171 12.62 20.49 0.30
CA ILE A 171 13.89 21.05 0.74
C ILE A 171 15.01 20.02 0.68
N THR A 172 16.22 20.48 0.41
CA THR A 172 17.43 19.67 0.51
C THR A 172 18.00 19.80 1.92
N LEU A 173 18.25 18.65 2.56
CA LEU A 173 18.89 18.60 3.86
C LEU A 173 20.37 18.96 3.74
N PRO A 174 20.92 19.83 4.60
CA PRO A 174 22.34 20.10 4.61
C PRO A 174 23.12 18.87 5.09
N GLY A 175 24.27 18.58 4.49
CA GLY A 175 25.13 17.42 4.84
C GLY A 175 25.67 17.43 6.28
N ARG A 176 25.37 18.48 7.06
CA ARG A 176 25.51 18.50 8.53
C ARG A 176 24.17 18.86 9.14
N ARG A 177 23.62 17.97 9.93
CA ARG A 177 22.36 18.17 10.64
C ARG A 177 22.40 19.46 11.49
N GLY A 178 21.30 20.24 11.44
CA GLY A 178 21.19 21.52 12.15
C GLY A 178 21.60 22.77 11.32
N GLY A 179 21.89 22.63 10.03
CA GLY A 179 22.06 23.73 9.08
C GLY A 179 20.75 24.29 8.54
N VAL A 180 20.80 25.35 7.78
CA VAL A 180 19.68 25.94 7.05
C VAL A 180 19.50 25.16 5.74
N CYS A 181 18.28 24.68 5.50
CA CYS A 181 17.90 23.92 4.30
C CYS A 181 17.65 24.87 3.12
N GLU A 182 17.78 24.35 1.91
CA GLU A 182 17.46 25.08 0.67
C GLU A 182 16.24 24.46 0.00
N ILE A 183 15.37 25.29 -0.59
CA ILE A 183 14.22 24.85 -1.35
C ILE A 183 14.74 24.29 -2.69
N SER A 184 14.45 23.02 -2.95
CA SER A 184 14.80 22.35 -4.22
C SER A 184 13.64 22.36 -5.22
N ARG A 185 12.38 22.40 -4.72
CA ARG A 185 11.18 22.42 -5.55
C ARG A 185 10.02 23.11 -4.81
N VAL A 186 9.23 23.88 -5.56
CA VAL A 186 7.95 24.44 -5.11
C VAL A 186 6.83 23.72 -5.86
N PHE A 187 5.87 23.17 -5.13
CA PHE A 187 4.71 22.49 -5.72
C PHE A 187 3.54 23.45 -5.92
N GLY A 188 3.42 24.48 -5.09
CA GLY A 188 2.34 25.47 -5.05
C GLY A 188 1.72 25.58 -3.68
N ARG A 189 0.58 26.26 -3.57
CA ARG A 189 -0.12 26.46 -2.29
C ARG A 189 -0.54 25.13 -1.67
N ALA A 190 -0.41 25.02 -0.37
CA ALA A 190 -0.84 23.81 0.38
C ALA A 190 -2.36 23.57 0.27
N THR A 191 -3.13 24.62 0.01
CA THR A 191 -4.59 24.51 -0.26
C THR A 191 -4.90 24.07 -1.70
N ASP A 192 -3.91 24.06 -2.60
CA ASP A 192 -4.08 23.54 -3.96
C ASP A 192 -3.98 22.02 -3.95
N ARG A 193 -5.07 21.36 -4.36
CA ARG A 193 -5.16 19.92 -4.47
C ARG A 193 -4.07 19.32 -5.37
N ARG A 194 -3.76 19.95 -6.52
CA ARG A 194 -2.71 19.45 -7.43
C ARG A 194 -1.33 19.53 -6.77
N ALA A 195 -1.02 20.65 -6.14
CA ALA A 195 0.22 20.81 -5.39
C ALA A 195 0.36 19.77 -4.29
N ASN A 196 -0.75 19.43 -3.61
CA ASN A 196 -0.78 18.39 -2.60
C ASN A 196 -0.50 17.01 -3.20
N CYS A 197 -1.20 16.63 -4.27
CA CYS A 197 -0.97 15.36 -4.95
C CYS A 197 0.47 15.24 -5.49
N ASP A 198 1.00 16.28 -6.12
CA ASP A 198 2.37 16.28 -6.64
C ASP A 198 3.43 16.16 -5.54
N ALA A 199 3.17 16.77 -4.38
CA ALA A 199 4.02 16.62 -3.20
C ALA A 199 3.98 15.18 -2.64
N ILE A 200 2.79 14.56 -2.57
CA ILE A 200 2.64 13.16 -2.16
C ILE A 200 3.42 12.21 -3.08
N LEU A 201 3.32 12.43 -4.41
CA LEU A 201 4.06 11.64 -5.40
C LEU A 201 5.57 11.76 -5.24
N ALA A 202 6.06 12.99 -5.13
CA ALA A 202 7.48 13.28 -4.92
C ALA A 202 7.97 12.65 -3.60
N GLY A 203 7.18 12.75 -2.52
CA GLY A 203 7.46 12.14 -1.22
C GLY A 203 7.55 10.62 -1.26
N ALA A 204 6.78 9.98 -2.15
CA ALA A 204 6.85 8.55 -2.41
C ALA A 204 7.99 8.16 -3.38
N GLY A 205 8.74 9.13 -3.91
CA GLY A 205 9.78 8.90 -4.91
C GLY A 205 9.22 8.46 -6.27
N ILE A 206 8.00 8.89 -6.61
CA ILE A 206 7.35 8.60 -7.89
C ILE A 206 7.68 9.74 -8.86
N GLU A 207 8.43 9.42 -9.91
CA GLU A 207 8.80 10.36 -10.97
C GLU A 207 7.58 10.60 -11.88
N THR A 208 7.14 11.84 -12.03
CA THR A 208 6.05 12.22 -12.95
C THR A 208 6.53 12.37 -14.38
N ASP A 209 7.75 12.85 -14.56
CA ASP A 209 8.34 13.09 -15.86
C ASP A 209 9.17 11.90 -16.35
N PHE A 210 9.27 11.74 -17.65
CA PHE A 210 10.13 10.75 -18.28
C PHE A 210 11.49 11.32 -18.64
N ASP A 211 12.50 10.45 -18.61
CA ASP A 211 13.82 10.78 -19.17
C ASP A 211 13.65 11.19 -20.66
N PRO A 212 14.21 12.36 -21.07
CA PRO A 212 14.12 12.82 -22.47
C PRO A 212 14.68 11.82 -23.49
N VAL A 213 15.65 10.98 -23.08
CA VAL A 213 16.20 9.93 -23.96
C VAL A 213 15.16 8.82 -24.13
N ALA A 214 14.48 8.42 -23.03
CA ALA A 214 13.42 7.41 -23.09
C ALA A 214 12.22 7.89 -23.92
N LEU A 215 11.85 9.17 -23.85
CA LEU A 215 10.78 9.75 -24.68
C LEU A 215 11.12 9.66 -26.16
N ARG A 216 12.34 10.10 -26.56
CA ARG A 216 12.78 10.01 -27.97
C ARG A 216 12.83 8.58 -28.47
N GLU A 217 13.34 7.65 -27.62
CA GLU A 217 13.37 6.23 -27.95
C GLU A 217 11.95 5.67 -28.14
N ALA A 218 11.00 6.02 -27.27
CA ALA A 218 9.60 5.62 -27.37
C ALA A 218 8.97 6.09 -28.69
N GLU A 219 9.19 7.34 -29.08
CA GLU A 219 8.68 7.86 -30.35
C GLU A 219 9.26 7.15 -31.57
N LEU A 220 10.54 6.79 -31.53
CA LEU A 220 11.18 6.06 -32.64
C LEU A 220 10.61 4.65 -32.78
N VAL A 221 10.59 3.88 -31.68
CA VAL A 221 10.14 2.49 -31.74
C VAL A 221 8.61 2.37 -31.93
N SER A 222 7.83 3.38 -31.54
CA SER A 222 6.38 3.40 -31.77
C SER A 222 5.99 3.54 -33.22
N ARG A 223 6.89 4.06 -34.08
CA ARG A 223 6.68 4.22 -35.52
C ARG A 223 7.19 3.03 -36.33
N GLU A 224 7.82 2.03 -35.68
CA GLU A 224 8.25 0.83 -36.38
C GLU A 224 7.06 0.10 -37.00
N PRO A 225 7.17 -0.34 -38.25
CA PRO A 225 6.10 -1.12 -38.88
C PRO A 225 5.87 -2.43 -38.13
N ILE A 226 4.63 -2.90 -38.14
CA ILE A 226 4.30 -4.22 -37.56
C ILE A 226 4.91 -5.30 -38.47
N GLY A 227 6.00 -5.93 -37.96
CA GLY A 227 6.64 -7.06 -38.65
C GLY A 227 5.92 -8.37 -38.33
N TYR A 228 5.69 -9.18 -39.36
CA TYR A 228 5.07 -10.51 -39.25
C TYR A 228 6.11 -11.63 -39.10
N GLU A 229 7.37 -11.34 -39.34
CA GLU A 229 8.45 -12.32 -39.28
C GLU A 229 8.59 -12.92 -37.87
N GLY A 230 8.58 -14.26 -37.80
CA GLY A 230 8.62 -15.00 -36.55
C GLY A 230 7.35 -14.85 -35.67
N ARG A 231 6.24 -14.34 -36.25
CA ARG A 231 4.97 -14.17 -35.56
C ARG A 231 3.86 -14.88 -36.34
N ARG A 232 2.99 -15.57 -35.64
CA ARG A 232 1.79 -16.15 -36.20
C ARG A 232 0.74 -15.06 -36.44
N ASP A 233 0.22 -15.03 -37.67
CA ASP A 233 -0.86 -14.10 -38.05
C ASP A 233 -2.22 -14.60 -37.51
N LEU A 234 -2.78 -13.86 -36.58
CA LEU A 234 -4.11 -14.07 -35.99
C LEU A 234 -5.09 -12.94 -36.33
N THR A 235 -4.76 -12.07 -37.30
CA THR A 235 -5.58 -10.90 -37.66
C THR A 235 -6.98 -11.27 -38.15
N LYS A 236 -7.19 -12.50 -38.62
CA LYS A 236 -8.50 -13.03 -39.04
C LYS A 236 -9.29 -13.70 -37.92
N ARG A 237 -8.66 -14.00 -36.78
CA ARG A 237 -9.32 -14.64 -35.64
C ARG A 237 -10.25 -13.65 -34.92
N LEU A 238 -11.32 -14.16 -34.36
CA LEU A 238 -12.22 -13.36 -33.51
C LEU A 238 -11.56 -13.10 -32.18
N ILE A 239 -10.96 -11.93 -32.05
CA ILE A 239 -10.24 -11.43 -30.86
C ILE A 239 -10.79 -10.06 -30.53
N PHE A 240 -10.99 -9.74 -29.26
CA PHE A 240 -11.47 -8.43 -28.82
C PHE A 240 -11.04 -8.15 -27.39
N THR A 241 -11.04 -6.88 -26.99
CA THR A 241 -10.73 -6.42 -25.62
C THR A 241 -12.01 -6.11 -24.86
N ILE A 242 -11.99 -6.14 -23.51
CA ILE A 242 -13.06 -5.65 -22.63
C ILE A 242 -12.41 -4.93 -21.44
N ASP A 243 -12.61 -3.61 -21.34
CA ASP A 243 -11.91 -2.74 -20.40
C ASP A 243 -12.86 -1.70 -19.81
N GLY A 244 -12.35 -0.84 -18.93
CA GLY A 244 -13.04 0.35 -18.47
C GLY A 244 -13.29 1.35 -19.62
N ALA A 245 -14.32 2.17 -19.52
CA ALA A 245 -14.66 3.16 -20.55
C ALA A 245 -13.49 4.13 -20.83
N ASP A 246 -12.76 4.52 -19.79
CA ASP A 246 -11.67 5.51 -19.85
C ASP A 246 -10.28 4.89 -20.10
N ALA A 247 -10.17 3.55 -20.14
CA ALA A 247 -8.91 2.85 -20.39
C ALA A 247 -8.32 3.21 -21.75
N LYS A 248 -7.03 3.51 -21.79
CA LYS A 248 -6.28 3.84 -23.01
C LYS A 248 -5.12 2.85 -23.26
N ASP A 249 -4.70 2.16 -22.26
CA ASP A 249 -3.62 1.19 -22.20
C ASP A 249 -4.19 -0.23 -22.18
N LEU A 250 -4.75 -0.66 -23.33
CA LEU A 250 -5.40 -1.96 -23.49
C LEU A 250 -4.33 -3.06 -23.55
N ASP A 251 -4.06 -3.70 -22.41
CA ASP A 251 -3.02 -4.73 -22.26
C ASP A 251 -3.45 -6.07 -22.85
N ASP A 252 -4.73 -6.46 -22.72
CA ASP A 252 -5.21 -7.81 -22.98
C ASP A 252 -6.39 -7.87 -23.94
N ALA A 253 -6.39 -8.90 -24.77
CA ALA A 253 -7.48 -9.29 -25.64
C ALA A 253 -7.72 -10.79 -25.52
N ILE A 254 -8.95 -11.24 -25.77
CA ILE A 254 -9.37 -12.61 -25.54
C ILE A 254 -9.98 -13.28 -26.80
N SER A 255 -9.83 -14.59 -26.88
CA SER A 255 -10.53 -15.45 -27.83
C SER A 255 -10.86 -16.80 -27.20
N LEU A 256 -11.91 -17.46 -27.68
CA LEU A 256 -12.35 -18.76 -27.17
C LEU A 256 -12.75 -19.69 -28.31
N ALA A 257 -12.35 -20.95 -28.20
CA ALA A 257 -12.81 -22.02 -29.07
C ALA A 257 -13.20 -23.26 -28.24
N ALA A 258 -14.26 -23.95 -28.63
CA ALA A 258 -14.59 -25.27 -28.07
C ALA A 258 -13.65 -26.32 -28.69
N LEU A 259 -13.23 -27.31 -27.88
CA LEU A 259 -12.39 -28.41 -28.33
C LEU A 259 -13.23 -29.61 -28.76
N PRO A 260 -12.79 -30.38 -29.78
CA PRO A 260 -13.39 -31.69 -30.08
C PRO A 260 -13.34 -32.57 -28.85
N GLY A 261 -14.48 -33.21 -28.53
CA GLY A 261 -14.58 -34.04 -27.33
C GLY A 261 -14.95 -33.29 -26.04
N GLY A 262 -15.10 -31.96 -26.10
CA GLY A 262 -15.46 -31.07 -25.00
C GLY A 262 -14.25 -30.42 -24.34
N GLY A 263 -14.49 -29.37 -23.60
CA GLY A 263 -13.45 -28.47 -23.06
C GLY A 263 -13.24 -27.25 -23.95
N TRP A 264 -12.21 -26.45 -23.63
CA TRP A 264 -12.03 -25.13 -24.21
C TRP A 264 -10.57 -24.86 -24.57
N LEU A 265 -10.35 -24.09 -25.64
CA LEU A 265 -9.08 -23.43 -25.92
C LEU A 265 -9.29 -21.94 -25.72
N LEU A 266 -8.81 -21.45 -24.58
CA LEU A 266 -8.80 -20.03 -24.23
C LEU A 266 -7.53 -19.39 -24.80
N GLY A 267 -7.68 -18.37 -25.63
CA GLY A 267 -6.57 -17.52 -26.07
C GLY A 267 -6.58 -16.21 -25.28
N VAL A 268 -5.47 -15.92 -24.59
CA VAL A 268 -5.21 -14.66 -23.90
C VAL A 268 -4.04 -14.00 -24.62
N HIS A 269 -4.33 -12.86 -25.27
CA HIS A 269 -3.42 -12.17 -26.17
C HIS A 269 -2.99 -10.88 -25.52
N ILE A 270 -1.73 -10.80 -25.09
CA ILE A 270 -1.19 -9.67 -24.33
C ILE A 270 -0.28 -8.83 -25.21
N ALA A 271 -0.37 -7.51 -25.11
CA ALA A 271 0.51 -6.58 -25.78
C ALA A 271 1.99 -6.97 -25.61
N ASP A 272 2.72 -7.21 -26.71
CA ASP A 272 4.13 -7.58 -26.66
C ASP A 272 5.03 -6.36 -26.46
N VAL A 273 4.95 -5.77 -25.24
CA VAL A 273 5.74 -4.61 -24.84
C VAL A 273 7.24 -4.90 -24.91
N SER A 274 7.64 -6.14 -24.63
CA SER A 274 9.03 -6.56 -24.69
C SER A 274 9.66 -6.45 -26.08
N SER A 275 8.84 -6.41 -27.14
CA SER A 275 9.30 -6.19 -28.50
C SER A 275 9.71 -4.75 -28.79
N TYR A 276 9.20 -3.79 -28.02
CA TYR A 276 9.51 -2.36 -28.14
C TYR A 276 10.58 -1.92 -27.12
N VAL A 277 10.46 -2.35 -25.87
CA VAL A 277 11.41 -2.06 -24.79
C VAL A 277 12.59 -3.00 -24.91
N LYS A 278 13.71 -2.57 -25.47
CA LYS A 278 14.89 -3.42 -25.72
C LYS A 278 15.80 -3.53 -24.49
N PRO A 279 16.56 -4.65 -24.33
CA PRO A 279 17.55 -4.80 -23.27
C PRO A 279 18.59 -3.66 -23.28
N GLY A 280 18.84 -3.08 -22.09
CA GLY A 280 19.83 -2.00 -21.89
C GLY A 280 19.38 -0.63 -22.40
N SER A 281 18.21 -0.51 -23.00
CA SER A 281 17.67 0.74 -23.52
C SER A 281 17.35 1.76 -22.42
N ALA A 282 17.15 3.03 -22.79
CA ALA A 282 16.67 4.05 -21.87
C ALA A 282 15.23 3.74 -21.39
N LEU A 283 14.40 3.18 -22.26
CA LEU A 283 13.06 2.71 -21.91
C LEU A 283 13.08 1.63 -20.85
N GLU A 284 13.95 0.61 -20.97
CA GLU A 284 14.06 -0.45 -19.94
C GLU A 284 14.51 0.12 -18.60
N LYS A 285 15.55 0.96 -18.59
CA LYS A 285 16.03 1.61 -17.38
C LYS A 285 14.95 2.45 -16.72
N ASN A 286 14.14 3.14 -17.53
CA ASN A 286 13.03 3.95 -17.05
C ASN A 286 11.92 3.06 -16.45
N ALA A 287 11.55 1.96 -17.16
CA ALA A 287 10.58 1.00 -16.66
C ALA A 287 11.00 0.38 -15.31
N PHE A 288 12.28 0.03 -15.15
CA PHE A 288 12.81 -0.48 -13.88
C PHE A 288 12.73 0.55 -12.73
N ARG A 289 13.01 1.83 -13.00
CA ARG A 289 12.90 2.89 -11.97
C ARG A 289 11.46 3.12 -11.55
N ARG A 290 10.53 3.17 -12.50
CA ARG A 290 9.10 3.41 -12.26
C ARG A 290 8.41 2.16 -11.69
N GLY A 291 8.68 1.00 -12.26
CA GLY A 291 8.26 -0.33 -11.82
C GLY A 291 6.78 -0.63 -11.98
N THR A 292 5.92 0.38 -11.93
CA THR A 292 4.47 0.26 -12.15
C THR A 292 3.88 1.60 -12.59
N SER A 293 2.75 1.56 -13.31
CA SER A 293 1.89 2.74 -13.44
C SER A 293 1.18 3.00 -12.12
N VAL A 294 0.88 4.27 -11.83
CA VAL A 294 0.21 4.70 -10.61
C VAL A 294 -1.07 5.43 -10.99
N TYR A 295 -2.20 4.99 -10.43
CA TYR A 295 -3.53 5.46 -10.80
C TYR A 295 -4.10 6.33 -9.68
N PHE A 296 -4.53 7.53 -10.04
CA PHE A 296 -5.14 8.46 -9.10
C PHE A 296 -6.55 8.81 -9.53
N VAL A 297 -7.21 9.57 -8.68
CA VAL A 297 -8.57 10.01 -8.91
C VAL A 297 -8.72 10.82 -10.21
N ASP A 298 -7.75 11.70 -10.52
CA ASP A 298 -7.81 12.64 -11.65
C ASP A 298 -6.84 12.34 -12.80
N ARG A 299 -5.88 11.43 -12.61
CA ARG A 299 -4.85 11.16 -13.63
C ARG A 299 -4.10 9.83 -13.40
N VAL A 300 -3.29 9.47 -14.38
CA VAL A 300 -2.40 8.31 -14.32
C VAL A 300 -0.96 8.77 -14.54
N VAL A 301 -0.04 8.27 -13.73
CA VAL A 301 1.41 8.34 -13.99
C VAL A 301 1.84 7.01 -14.59
N PRO A 302 1.99 6.92 -15.93
CA PRO A 302 2.21 5.65 -16.61
C PRO A 302 3.65 5.13 -16.40
N MET A 303 3.85 3.82 -16.40
CA MET A 303 5.17 3.18 -16.37
C MET A 303 5.96 3.45 -17.66
N LEU A 304 5.28 3.48 -18.79
CA LEU A 304 5.86 3.70 -20.10
C LEU A 304 5.35 5.01 -20.73
N PRO A 305 6.14 5.67 -21.61
CA PRO A 305 5.69 6.84 -22.34
C PRO A 305 4.39 6.59 -23.12
N VAL A 306 3.53 7.62 -23.20
CA VAL A 306 2.18 7.56 -23.81
C VAL A 306 2.21 7.05 -25.25
N ALA A 307 3.27 7.36 -26.04
CA ALA A 307 3.44 6.83 -27.39
C ALA A 307 3.46 5.29 -27.44
N LEU A 308 3.91 4.64 -26.37
CA LEU A 308 3.88 3.19 -26.22
C LEU A 308 2.61 2.74 -25.46
N SER A 309 2.36 3.27 -24.26
CA SER A 309 1.27 2.77 -23.41
C SER A 309 -0.11 2.89 -24.05
N ASN A 310 -0.42 4.01 -24.70
CA ASN A 310 -1.72 4.26 -25.30
C ASN A 310 -1.71 4.06 -26.84
N GLY A 311 -0.51 4.01 -27.44
CA GLY A 311 -0.27 3.94 -28.88
C GLY A 311 0.15 2.55 -29.35
N ALA A 312 1.46 2.36 -29.54
CA ALA A 312 2.01 1.17 -30.22
C ALA A 312 1.71 -0.13 -29.49
N CYS A 313 1.73 -0.14 -28.15
CA CYS A 313 1.46 -1.33 -27.35
C CYS A 313 -0.03 -1.59 -27.15
N SER A 314 -0.84 -0.55 -26.95
CA SER A 314 -2.28 -0.69 -26.67
C SER A 314 -3.00 -1.45 -27.81
N LEU A 315 -3.78 -2.47 -27.44
CA LEU A 315 -4.49 -3.35 -28.38
C LEU A 315 -5.74 -2.67 -28.95
N ASN A 316 -5.56 -1.47 -29.51
CA ASN A 316 -6.61 -0.66 -30.12
C ASN A 316 -7.38 -1.44 -31.19
N PRO A 317 -8.70 -1.21 -31.34
CA PRO A 317 -9.53 -1.95 -32.29
C PRO A 317 -9.15 -1.62 -33.72
N HIS A 318 -9.25 -2.63 -34.59
CA HIS A 318 -9.04 -2.54 -36.04
C HIS A 318 -7.58 -2.23 -36.47
N GLU A 319 -6.63 -2.23 -35.55
CA GLU A 319 -5.21 -2.09 -35.81
C GLU A 319 -4.47 -3.41 -35.62
N ASP A 320 -3.43 -3.65 -36.43
CA ASP A 320 -2.54 -4.78 -36.24
C ASP A 320 -1.61 -4.48 -35.07
N LYS A 321 -1.50 -5.41 -34.16
CA LYS A 321 -0.70 -5.25 -32.95
C LYS A 321 0.16 -6.47 -32.67
N ARG A 322 1.40 -6.24 -32.22
CA ARG A 322 2.29 -7.30 -31.74
C ARG A 322 1.77 -7.80 -30.39
N ALA A 323 1.59 -9.11 -30.25
CA ALA A 323 1.16 -9.73 -29.01
C ALA A 323 2.01 -10.96 -28.66
N LEU A 324 2.07 -11.30 -27.37
CA LEU A 324 2.35 -12.64 -26.86
C LEU A 324 1.02 -13.30 -26.53
N SER A 325 0.73 -14.41 -27.21
CA SER A 325 -0.52 -15.14 -27.04
C SER A 325 -0.29 -16.38 -26.20
N ALA A 326 -0.95 -16.44 -25.05
CA ALA A 326 -1.04 -17.64 -24.23
C ALA A 326 -2.30 -18.44 -24.64
N TRP A 327 -2.08 -19.70 -25.01
CA TRP A 327 -3.11 -20.66 -25.34
C TRP A 327 -3.29 -21.62 -24.20
N ILE A 328 -4.41 -21.53 -23.49
CA ILE A 328 -4.71 -22.35 -22.34
C ILE A 328 -5.73 -23.41 -22.76
N THR A 329 -5.34 -24.67 -22.70
CA THR A 329 -6.22 -25.81 -22.90
C THR A 329 -6.89 -26.16 -21.58
N LEU A 330 -8.23 -26.15 -21.58
CA LEU A 330 -9.05 -26.43 -20.41
C LEU A 330 -9.89 -27.68 -20.65
N ALA A 331 -9.95 -28.56 -19.68
CA ALA A 331 -10.86 -29.68 -19.67
C ALA A 331 -12.32 -29.24 -19.46
N LYS A 332 -13.28 -30.18 -19.52
CA LYS A 332 -14.72 -29.89 -19.33
C LYS A 332 -15.04 -29.27 -17.98
N ASP A 333 -14.27 -29.62 -16.96
CA ASP A 333 -14.41 -29.11 -15.59
C ASP A 333 -13.68 -27.79 -15.33
N GLY A 334 -13.07 -27.20 -16.39
CA GLY A 334 -12.30 -25.96 -16.30
C GLY A 334 -10.88 -26.14 -15.75
N SER A 335 -10.38 -27.37 -15.57
CA SER A 335 -8.98 -27.59 -15.19
C SER A 335 -8.03 -27.29 -16.34
N ILE A 336 -6.89 -26.65 -16.04
CA ILE A 336 -5.81 -26.40 -17.00
C ILE A 336 -5.15 -27.75 -17.31
N THR A 337 -5.12 -28.11 -18.61
CA THR A 337 -4.45 -29.33 -19.09
C THR A 337 -3.25 -29.04 -19.97
N GLY A 338 -3.04 -27.79 -20.36
CA GLY A 338 -1.88 -27.35 -21.12
C GLY A 338 -1.84 -25.83 -21.27
N CYS A 339 -0.64 -25.32 -21.44
CA CYS A 339 -0.37 -23.92 -21.74
C CYS A 339 0.76 -23.81 -22.77
N GLU A 340 0.54 -23.04 -23.81
CA GLU A 340 1.56 -22.71 -24.80
C GLU A 340 1.60 -21.19 -25.00
N VAL A 341 2.79 -20.64 -25.27
CA VAL A 341 2.95 -19.21 -25.56
C VAL A 341 3.64 -19.03 -26.88
N GLU A 342 3.17 -18.10 -27.70
CA GLU A 342 3.76 -17.78 -29.00
C GLU A 342 3.71 -16.27 -29.30
N LYS A 343 4.62 -15.81 -30.17
CA LYS A 343 4.60 -14.45 -30.71
C LYS A 343 3.55 -14.38 -31.84
N THR A 344 2.66 -13.38 -31.77
CA THR A 344 1.57 -13.24 -32.72
C THR A 344 1.42 -11.81 -33.22
N VAL A 345 0.70 -11.64 -34.31
CA VAL A 345 0.07 -10.36 -34.71
C VAL A 345 -1.44 -10.55 -34.64
N ILE A 346 -2.08 -9.70 -33.87
CA ILE A 346 -3.54 -9.74 -33.66
C ILE A 346 -4.19 -8.46 -34.19
N ARG A 347 -5.51 -8.52 -34.41
CA ARG A 347 -6.36 -7.35 -34.71
C ARG A 347 -7.64 -7.45 -33.89
N SER A 348 -7.78 -6.59 -32.90
CA SER A 348 -8.99 -6.52 -32.08
C SER A 348 -10.19 -6.10 -32.93
N ARG A 349 -11.30 -6.84 -32.83
CA ARG A 349 -12.53 -6.60 -33.61
C ARG A 349 -13.43 -5.56 -32.98
N VAL A 350 -13.42 -5.48 -31.65
CA VAL A 350 -14.27 -4.59 -30.85
C VAL A 350 -13.49 -4.15 -29.63
N ARG A 351 -13.53 -2.87 -29.32
CA ARG A 351 -13.20 -2.37 -27.99
C ARG A 351 -14.43 -2.56 -27.10
N GLY A 352 -14.44 -3.61 -26.29
CA GLY A 352 -15.46 -3.86 -25.29
C GLY A 352 -15.33 -2.88 -24.12
N VAL A 353 -16.47 -2.56 -23.51
CA VAL A 353 -16.57 -1.77 -22.28
C VAL A 353 -17.34 -2.58 -21.27
N TYR A 354 -16.81 -2.69 -20.03
CA TYR A 354 -17.44 -3.51 -18.98
C TYR A 354 -18.93 -3.23 -18.80
N ALA A 355 -19.32 -1.96 -18.65
CA ALA A 355 -20.71 -1.58 -18.47
C ALA A 355 -21.60 -2.00 -19.65
N GLU A 356 -21.09 -1.85 -20.90
CA GLU A 356 -21.83 -2.26 -22.09
C GLU A 356 -22.00 -3.79 -22.17
N VAL A 357 -20.94 -4.54 -21.84
CA VAL A 357 -20.99 -6.01 -21.83
C VAL A 357 -21.90 -6.54 -20.70
N ASN A 358 -21.90 -5.88 -19.52
CA ASN A 358 -22.83 -6.21 -18.45
C ASN A 358 -24.29 -5.97 -18.89
N ALA A 359 -24.58 -4.86 -19.59
CA ALA A 359 -25.89 -4.61 -20.16
C ALA A 359 -26.31 -5.66 -21.20
N LEU A 360 -25.35 -6.14 -22.03
CA LEU A 360 -25.60 -7.25 -22.95
C LEU A 360 -25.91 -8.56 -22.21
N PHE A 361 -25.27 -8.81 -21.07
CA PHE A 361 -25.53 -10.00 -20.28
C PHE A 361 -26.91 -9.96 -19.57
N SER A 362 -27.44 -8.76 -19.29
CA SER A 362 -28.77 -8.57 -18.73
C SER A 362 -29.87 -8.58 -19.77
N ASP A 363 -29.73 -7.77 -20.84
CA ASP A 363 -30.81 -7.44 -21.77
C ASP A 363 -30.74 -8.24 -23.07
N GLY A 364 -29.62 -8.96 -23.27
CA GLY A 364 -29.43 -9.77 -24.48
C GLY A 364 -29.40 -8.95 -25.77
N GLU A 365 -30.11 -9.44 -26.78
CA GLU A 365 -30.23 -8.76 -28.07
C GLU A 365 -31.08 -7.47 -28.01
N ASN A 366 -31.81 -7.27 -26.92
CA ASN A 366 -32.59 -6.02 -26.67
C ASN A 366 -31.71 -4.88 -26.15
N SER A 367 -30.48 -5.14 -25.76
CA SER A 367 -29.57 -4.10 -25.31
C SER A 367 -29.29 -3.08 -26.40
N THR A 368 -29.27 -1.80 -26.03
CA THR A 368 -28.90 -0.69 -26.95
C THR A 368 -27.49 -0.84 -27.50
N PHE A 369 -26.63 -1.62 -26.82
CA PHE A 369 -25.25 -1.90 -27.24
C PHE A 369 -25.13 -3.10 -28.21
N TYR A 370 -26.18 -3.91 -28.41
CA TYR A 370 -26.13 -5.12 -29.24
C TYR A 370 -25.59 -4.88 -30.66
N PRO A 371 -25.93 -3.80 -31.36
CA PRO A 371 -25.41 -3.56 -32.71
C PRO A 371 -23.89 -3.52 -32.77
N LYS A 372 -23.21 -2.90 -31.75
CA LYS A 372 -21.76 -2.82 -31.68
C LYS A 372 -21.13 -4.21 -31.44
N TYR A 373 -21.78 -5.08 -30.68
CA TYR A 373 -21.25 -6.38 -30.27
C TYR A 373 -21.77 -7.56 -31.07
N ARG A 374 -22.66 -7.35 -32.05
CA ARG A 374 -23.32 -8.42 -32.79
C ARG A 374 -22.38 -9.50 -33.32
N ALA A 375 -21.19 -9.11 -33.82
CA ALA A 375 -20.20 -10.04 -34.38
C ALA A 375 -19.53 -10.90 -33.28
N VAL A 376 -19.40 -10.41 -32.05
CA VAL A 376 -18.71 -11.09 -30.93
C VAL A 376 -19.68 -11.65 -29.92
N TYR A 377 -20.96 -11.31 -29.98
CA TYR A 377 -21.97 -11.69 -28.98
C TYR A 377 -22.08 -13.21 -28.75
N PRO A 378 -22.10 -14.08 -29.79
CA PRO A 378 -22.10 -15.52 -29.56
C PRO A 378 -20.85 -16.05 -28.85
N ALA A 379 -19.70 -15.37 -29.03
CA ALA A 379 -18.47 -15.69 -28.29
C ALA A 379 -18.54 -15.22 -26.83
N LEU A 380 -19.09 -14.02 -26.59
CA LEU A 380 -19.32 -13.49 -25.24
C LEU A 380 -20.19 -14.41 -24.40
N LEU A 381 -21.26 -14.98 -24.95
CA LEU A 381 -22.11 -15.92 -24.22
C LEU A 381 -21.34 -17.18 -23.81
N ARG A 382 -20.55 -17.76 -24.71
CA ARG A 382 -19.70 -18.92 -24.39
C ARG A 382 -18.60 -18.59 -23.39
N MET A 383 -18.04 -17.39 -23.47
CA MET A 383 -17.05 -16.89 -22.50
C MET A 383 -17.68 -16.72 -21.12
N ARG A 384 -18.94 -16.27 -21.05
CA ARG A 384 -19.71 -16.21 -19.79
C ARG A 384 -19.96 -17.61 -19.19
N GLU A 385 -20.21 -18.63 -19.99
CA GLU A 385 -20.34 -20.00 -19.54
C GLU A 385 -19.02 -20.52 -18.94
N LEU A 386 -17.90 -20.31 -19.65
CA LEU A 386 -16.58 -20.67 -19.15
C LEU A 386 -16.22 -19.92 -17.88
N TYR A 387 -16.46 -18.62 -17.82
CA TYR A 387 -16.21 -17.81 -16.62
C TYR A 387 -16.90 -18.39 -15.40
N ARG A 388 -18.19 -18.72 -15.48
CA ARG A 388 -18.95 -19.31 -14.36
C ARG A 388 -18.38 -20.64 -13.90
N LEU A 389 -17.86 -21.46 -14.84
CA LEU A 389 -17.18 -22.69 -14.53
C LEU A 389 -15.88 -22.46 -13.77
N LEU A 390 -15.07 -21.48 -14.22
CA LEU A 390 -13.81 -21.11 -13.58
C LEU A 390 -14.03 -20.49 -12.20
N GLU A 391 -15.01 -19.60 -12.04
CA GLU A 391 -15.40 -18.99 -10.75
C GLU A 391 -15.81 -20.09 -9.75
N LYS A 392 -16.67 -21.03 -10.16
CA LYS A 392 -17.05 -22.17 -9.32
C LYS A 392 -15.84 -23.02 -8.90
N ARG A 393 -14.92 -23.26 -9.81
CA ARG A 393 -13.68 -24.00 -9.54
C ARG A 393 -12.78 -23.23 -8.58
N SER A 394 -12.61 -21.92 -8.78
CA SER A 394 -11.84 -21.04 -7.90
C SER A 394 -12.39 -21.05 -6.47
N ALA A 395 -13.70 -20.94 -6.32
CA ALA A 395 -14.37 -21.04 -5.02
C ALA A 395 -14.18 -22.44 -4.37
N ALA A 396 -14.31 -23.52 -5.15
CA ALA A 396 -14.10 -24.89 -4.65
C ALA A 396 -12.64 -25.16 -4.21
N ARG A 397 -11.67 -24.50 -4.84
CA ARG A 397 -10.25 -24.53 -4.48
C ARG A 397 -9.95 -23.77 -3.17
N GLY A 398 -10.85 -22.87 -2.74
CA GLY A 398 -10.71 -22.06 -1.55
C GLY A 398 -10.14 -20.65 -1.82
N SER A 399 -10.20 -20.19 -3.07
CA SER A 399 -9.85 -18.78 -3.39
C SER A 399 -10.71 -17.84 -2.56
N LEU A 400 -10.06 -16.86 -1.93
CA LEU A 400 -10.73 -15.89 -1.07
C LEU A 400 -11.22 -14.71 -1.91
N SER A 401 -12.53 -14.53 -1.97
CA SER A 401 -13.12 -13.30 -2.48
C SER A 401 -13.19 -12.29 -1.34
N LEU A 402 -12.15 -11.47 -1.22
CA LEU A 402 -12.03 -10.41 -0.22
C LEU A 402 -12.24 -9.04 -0.90
N ASP A 403 -13.29 -8.95 -1.71
CA ASP A 403 -13.61 -7.74 -2.45
C ASP A 403 -13.89 -6.60 -1.48
N ARG A 404 -13.06 -5.56 -1.55
CA ARG A 404 -13.32 -4.29 -0.88
C ARG A 404 -14.00 -3.35 -1.88
N PRO A 405 -15.07 -2.66 -1.49
CA PRO A 405 -15.66 -1.65 -2.33
C PRO A 405 -14.61 -0.59 -2.72
N GLU A 406 -14.49 -0.31 -4.02
CA GLU A 406 -13.59 0.74 -4.52
C GLU A 406 -14.37 2.03 -4.67
N PRO A 407 -13.91 3.16 -4.07
CA PRO A 407 -14.56 4.43 -4.27
C PRO A 407 -14.36 4.94 -5.69
N VAL A 408 -15.39 5.55 -6.24
CA VAL A 408 -15.38 6.29 -7.50
C VAL A 408 -15.75 7.73 -7.21
N PHE A 409 -14.91 8.66 -7.66
CA PHE A 409 -15.11 10.08 -7.45
C PHE A 409 -15.68 10.73 -8.71
N THR A 410 -16.81 11.43 -8.56
CA THR A 410 -17.28 12.37 -9.58
C THR A 410 -16.66 13.74 -9.27
N LEU A 411 -15.96 14.31 -10.24
CA LEU A 411 -15.25 15.57 -10.09
C LEU A 411 -15.99 16.68 -10.86
N ASP A 412 -15.92 17.90 -10.34
CA ASP A 412 -16.35 19.10 -11.07
C ASP A 412 -15.29 19.57 -12.09
N GLU A 413 -15.54 20.67 -12.78
CA GLU A 413 -14.61 21.25 -13.78
C GLU A 413 -13.28 21.71 -13.17
N ALA A 414 -13.27 22.08 -11.88
CA ALA A 414 -12.05 22.40 -11.15
C ALA A 414 -11.30 21.14 -10.71
N GLY A 415 -11.96 19.97 -10.78
CA GLY A 415 -11.46 18.66 -10.39
C GLY A 415 -11.66 18.37 -8.90
N ASP A 416 -12.54 19.10 -8.22
CA ASP A 416 -12.89 18.84 -6.82
C ASP A 416 -13.99 17.78 -6.72
N PRO A 417 -13.94 16.89 -5.72
CA PRO A 417 -14.92 15.83 -5.58
C PRO A 417 -16.30 16.42 -5.20
N ILE A 418 -17.31 16.08 -6.00
CA ILE A 418 -18.72 16.43 -5.74
C ILE A 418 -19.50 15.22 -5.25
N GLU A 419 -19.08 14.02 -5.60
CA GLU A 419 -19.71 12.78 -5.16
C GLU A 419 -18.66 11.68 -4.97
N VAL A 420 -18.86 10.83 -3.97
CA VAL A 420 -18.11 9.59 -3.74
C VAL A 420 -19.10 8.44 -3.76
N SER A 421 -19.01 7.59 -4.76
CA SER A 421 -19.84 6.40 -4.96
C SER A 421 -18.99 5.14 -4.95
N LEU A 422 -19.63 3.97 -5.03
CA LEU A 422 -18.91 2.68 -5.06
C LEU A 422 -18.93 2.11 -6.47
N ARG A 423 -17.79 1.55 -6.89
CA ARG A 423 -17.69 0.80 -8.16
C ARG A 423 -18.50 -0.49 -8.06
N SER A 424 -19.47 -0.64 -8.95
CA SER A 424 -20.15 -1.92 -9.14
C SER A 424 -19.34 -2.81 -10.07
N ARG A 425 -19.09 -4.06 -9.66
CA ARG A 425 -18.42 -5.09 -10.47
C ARG A 425 -19.46 -6.10 -10.96
N GLY A 426 -19.57 -6.25 -12.27
CA GLY A 426 -20.47 -7.18 -12.91
C GLY A 426 -19.79 -8.47 -13.42
N ASP A 427 -20.55 -9.26 -14.19
CA ASP A 427 -20.04 -10.51 -14.80
C ASP A 427 -18.89 -10.22 -15.79
N ALA A 428 -18.87 -9.05 -16.45
CA ALA A 428 -17.84 -8.74 -17.45
C ALA A 428 -16.47 -8.54 -16.80
N GLU A 429 -16.37 -7.82 -15.67
CA GLU A 429 -15.14 -7.62 -14.93
C GLU A 429 -14.62 -8.95 -14.38
N LYS A 430 -15.48 -9.74 -13.79
CA LYS A 430 -15.15 -11.06 -13.22
C LYS A 430 -14.72 -12.06 -14.30
N LEU A 431 -15.31 -11.99 -15.49
CA LEU A 431 -14.95 -12.82 -16.64
C LEU A 431 -13.50 -12.56 -17.04
N ILE A 432 -13.14 -11.29 -17.26
CA ILE A 432 -11.76 -10.90 -17.60
C ILE A 432 -10.80 -11.31 -16.50
N GLU A 433 -11.14 -11.02 -15.23
CA GLU A 433 -10.33 -11.43 -14.09
C GLU A 433 -10.03 -12.94 -14.08
N GLN A 434 -11.05 -13.80 -14.22
CA GLN A 434 -10.87 -15.25 -14.23
C GLN A 434 -10.02 -15.72 -15.40
N PHE A 435 -10.15 -15.09 -16.59
CA PHE A 435 -9.32 -15.43 -17.75
C PHE A 435 -7.87 -15.02 -17.55
N MET A 436 -7.64 -13.84 -16.94
CA MET A 436 -6.28 -13.37 -16.61
C MET A 436 -5.65 -14.23 -15.51
N LEU A 437 -6.41 -14.61 -14.46
CA LEU A 437 -5.93 -15.54 -13.44
C LEU A 437 -5.52 -16.88 -14.05
N THR A 438 -6.34 -17.42 -14.94
CA THR A 438 -6.08 -18.70 -15.63
C THR A 438 -4.81 -18.61 -16.50
N ALA A 439 -4.62 -17.51 -17.24
CA ALA A 439 -3.43 -17.31 -18.05
C ALA A 439 -2.15 -17.16 -17.19
N ASN A 440 -2.22 -16.39 -16.12
CA ASN A 440 -1.12 -16.19 -15.19
C ASN A 440 -0.68 -17.50 -14.49
N GLU A 441 -1.63 -18.34 -14.07
CA GLU A 441 -1.40 -19.68 -13.51
C GLU A 441 -0.76 -20.61 -14.56
N GLY A 442 -1.33 -20.64 -15.77
CA GLY A 442 -0.82 -21.49 -16.86
C GLY A 442 0.59 -21.13 -17.30
N VAL A 443 0.91 -19.83 -17.43
CA VAL A 443 2.24 -19.36 -17.80
C VAL A 443 3.25 -19.63 -16.67
N ALA A 444 2.90 -19.40 -15.41
CA ALA A 444 3.78 -19.70 -14.28
C ALA A 444 4.15 -21.19 -14.22
N THR A 445 3.16 -22.06 -14.42
CA THR A 445 3.33 -23.52 -14.47
C THR A 445 4.23 -23.92 -15.64
N LEU A 446 3.97 -23.41 -16.84
CA LEU A 446 4.78 -23.67 -18.03
C LEU A 446 6.26 -23.31 -17.83
N LEU A 447 6.54 -22.13 -17.27
CA LEU A 447 7.91 -21.67 -17.03
C LEU A 447 8.61 -22.53 -15.96
N HIS A 448 7.88 -22.89 -14.89
CA HIS A 448 8.39 -23.74 -13.83
C HIS A 448 8.76 -25.14 -14.34
N GLU A 449 7.86 -25.80 -15.07
CA GLU A 449 8.09 -27.15 -15.64
C GLU A 449 9.25 -27.17 -16.63
N ARG A 450 9.50 -26.06 -17.33
CA ARG A 450 10.64 -25.93 -18.26
C ARG A 450 11.94 -25.49 -17.58
N GLY A 451 11.95 -25.26 -16.27
CA GLY A 451 13.11 -24.77 -15.53
C GLY A 451 13.57 -23.37 -15.97
N ILE A 452 12.64 -22.55 -16.45
CA ILE A 452 12.88 -21.18 -16.91
C ILE A 452 12.65 -20.23 -15.73
N PRO A 453 13.57 -19.25 -15.48
CA PRO A 453 13.35 -18.21 -14.47
C PRO A 453 12.02 -17.49 -14.68
N CYS A 454 11.37 -17.14 -13.60
CA CYS A 454 10.10 -16.41 -13.62
C CYS A 454 10.06 -15.37 -12.50
N VAL A 455 9.32 -14.31 -12.68
CA VAL A 455 8.97 -13.36 -11.61
C VAL A 455 7.63 -13.82 -11.03
N TYR A 456 7.72 -14.65 -9.97
CA TYR A 456 6.53 -15.18 -9.30
C TYR A 456 5.85 -14.11 -8.46
N ARG A 457 4.53 -14.20 -8.35
CA ARG A 457 3.71 -13.44 -7.40
C ARG A 457 3.33 -14.36 -6.25
N ILE A 458 3.97 -14.19 -5.11
CA ILE A 458 3.74 -15.03 -3.94
C ILE A 458 2.93 -14.30 -2.88
N HIS A 459 2.13 -15.05 -2.16
CA HIS A 459 1.35 -14.60 -1.02
C HIS A 459 1.44 -15.69 0.05
N GLU A 460 2.26 -15.45 1.06
CA GLU A 460 2.51 -16.41 2.13
C GLU A 460 1.27 -16.64 2.99
N ASP A 461 1.29 -17.72 3.75
CA ASP A 461 0.27 -18.03 4.73
C ASP A 461 0.12 -16.88 5.76
N PRO A 462 -1.07 -16.71 6.36
CA PRO A 462 -1.29 -15.72 7.40
C PRO A 462 -0.36 -15.90 8.58
N ASP A 463 0.04 -14.78 9.20
CA ASP A 463 0.80 -14.79 10.45
C ASP A 463 -0.01 -15.52 11.54
N PRO A 464 0.52 -16.59 12.18
CA PRO A 464 -0.24 -17.40 13.14
C PRO A 464 -0.78 -16.61 14.34
N LEU A 465 -0.06 -15.58 14.81
CA LEU A 465 -0.51 -14.74 15.94
C LEU A 465 -1.67 -13.85 15.54
N LYS A 466 -1.57 -13.24 14.36
CA LYS A 466 -2.65 -12.40 13.80
C LYS A 466 -3.86 -13.25 13.45
N LEU A 467 -3.65 -14.43 12.88
CA LEU A 467 -4.74 -15.37 12.59
C LEU A 467 -5.44 -15.85 13.86
N ALA A 468 -4.70 -16.10 14.95
CA ALA A 468 -5.29 -16.42 16.24
C ALA A 468 -6.13 -15.27 16.80
N ALA A 469 -5.69 -14.02 16.65
CA ALA A 469 -6.48 -12.84 17.03
C ALA A 469 -7.76 -12.72 16.18
N PHE A 470 -7.65 -12.88 14.85
CA PHE A 470 -8.79 -12.93 13.94
C PHE A 470 -9.79 -14.03 14.34
N LYS A 471 -9.31 -15.25 14.58
CA LYS A 471 -10.15 -16.40 14.98
C LYS A 471 -10.96 -16.09 16.26
N ARG A 472 -10.33 -15.47 17.27
CA ARG A 472 -11.02 -15.05 18.50
C ARG A 472 -12.06 -13.99 18.24
N ALA A 473 -11.73 -12.96 17.45
CA ALA A 473 -12.66 -11.88 17.12
C ALA A 473 -13.89 -12.39 16.34
N ALA A 474 -13.68 -13.27 15.36
CA ALA A 474 -14.77 -13.90 14.61
C ALA A 474 -15.67 -14.79 15.51
N ALA A 475 -15.07 -15.54 16.45
CA ALA A 475 -15.82 -16.32 17.43
C ALA A 475 -16.68 -15.43 18.36
N HIS A 476 -16.16 -14.26 18.79
CA HIS A 476 -16.93 -13.29 19.60
C HIS A 476 -18.12 -12.71 18.84
N LEU A 477 -18.05 -12.63 17.52
CA LEU A 477 -19.17 -12.27 16.65
C LEU A 477 -20.12 -13.44 16.41
N GLY A 478 -19.88 -14.60 17.04
CA GLY A 478 -20.71 -15.80 16.96
C GLY A 478 -20.57 -16.58 15.65
N LEU A 479 -19.48 -16.35 14.88
CA LEU A 479 -19.20 -17.11 13.66
C LEU A 479 -18.55 -18.46 13.99
N ASP A 480 -18.81 -19.48 13.15
CA ASP A 480 -18.14 -20.77 13.27
C ASP A 480 -16.70 -20.68 12.78
N VAL A 481 -15.77 -20.80 13.70
CA VAL A 481 -14.32 -20.77 13.46
C VAL A 481 -13.65 -22.14 13.65
N SER A 482 -14.43 -23.19 13.83
CA SER A 482 -13.93 -24.56 14.11
C SER A 482 -13.04 -25.09 12.99
N GLY A 483 -13.36 -24.73 11.74
CA GLY A 483 -12.60 -25.11 10.54
C GLY A 483 -11.22 -24.45 10.41
N ILE A 484 -10.91 -23.37 11.15
CA ILE A 484 -9.64 -22.66 11.02
C ILE A 484 -8.57 -23.33 11.87
N ASN A 485 -7.60 -24.00 11.22
CA ASN A 485 -6.40 -24.54 11.85
C ASN A 485 -5.27 -23.48 11.83
N LEU A 486 -4.73 -23.10 12.99
CA LEU A 486 -3.68 -22.09 13.07
C LEU A 486 -2.30 -22.56 12.58
N ALA A 487 -2.05 -23.86 12.59
CA ALA A 487 -0.80 -24.46 12.15
C ALA A 487 -0.75 -24.71 10.64
N ASP A 488 -1.92 -24.94 10.05
CA ASP A 488 -2.12 -25.14 8.61
C ASP A 488 -3.49 -24.57 8.26
N PRO A 489 -3.55 -23.26 7.96
CA PRO A 489 -4.82 -22.55 7.84
C PRO A 489 -5.68 -23.01 6.66
N GLY A 490 -5.15 -23.77 5.71
CA GLY A 490 -5.87 -24.30 4.57
C GLY A 490 -6.86 -23.32 3.92
N ASP A 491 -6.76 -23.04 2.64
CA ASP A 491 -7.54 -21.97 2.00
C ASP A 491 -9.06 -22.19 2.11
N SER A 492 -9.53 -23.45 2.00
CA SER A 492 -10.95 -23.80 2.06
C SER A 492 -11.59 -23.56 3.43
N SER A 493 -10.80 -23.38 4.49
CA SER A 493 -11.30 -23.19 5.86
C SER A 493 -12.00 -21.86 6.08
N PHE A 494 -11.75 -20.86 5.23
CA PHE A 494 -12.35 -19.53 5.35
C PHE A 494 -13.66 -19.36 4.58
N ALA A 495 -13.91 -20.16 3.54
CA ALA A 495 -15.09 -20.02 2.69
C ALA A 495 -16.42 -20.15 3.45
N PRO A 496 -16.63 -21.13 4.37
CA PRO A 496 -17.86 -21.22 5.16
C PRO A 496 -18.06 -19.99 6.06
N LEU A 497 -16.97 -19.52 6.69
CA LEU A 497 -17.00 -18.34 7.58
C LEU A 497 -17.37 -17.07 6.80
N LEU A 498 -16.79 -16.88 5.61
CA LEU A 498 -17.13 -15.73 4.75
C LEU A 498 -18.58 -15.79 4.27
N ALA A 499 -19.08 -16.98 3.90
CA ALA A 499 -20.48 -17.17 3.52
C ALA A 499 -21.44 -16.87 4.69
N GLU A 500 -21.13 -17.34 5.90
CA GLU A 500 -21.91 -17.05 7.11
C GLU A 500 -21.88 -15.56 7.44
N SER A 501 -20.73 -14.90 7.34
CA SER A 501 -20.59 -13.47 7.58
C SER A 501 -21.42 -12.64 6.58
N ALA A 502 -21.48 -13.08 5.32
CA ALA A 502 -22.32 -12.46 4.29
C ALA A 502 -23.80 -12.59 4.62
N ALA A 503 -24.26 -13.76 5.02
CA ALA A 503 -25.64 -13.99 5.43
C ALA A 503 -26.06 -13.12 6.63
N ARG A 504 -25.10 -12.74 7.49
CA ARG A 504 -25.32 -11.87 8.66
C ARG A 504 -25.11 -10.37 8.38
N GLY A 505 -24.72 -10.00 7.16
CA GLY A 505 -24.44 -8.60 6.76
C GLY A 505 -23.20 -7.98 7.39
N ILE A 506 -22.21 -8.81 7.77
CA ILE A 506 -20.91 -8.40 8.36
C ILE A 506 -19.72 -8.88 7.52
N ALA A 507 -19.94 -9.23 6.26
CA ALA A 507 -18.90 -9.76 5.37
C ALA A 507 -17.71 -8.84 5.20
N GLU A 508 -17.96 -7.54 5.06
CA GLU A 508 -16.93 -6.53 4.84
C GLU A 508 -15.96 -6.43 6.02
N GLN A 509 -16.49 -6.38 7.25
CA GLN A 509 -15.71 -6.29 8.49
C GLN A 509 -14.86 -7.55 8.71
N ILE A 510 -15.44 -8.70 8.42
CA ILE A 510 -14.72 -9.99 8.51
C ILE A 510 -13.63 -10.07 7.44
N SER A 511 -13.93 -9.68 6.20
CA SER A 511 -12.94 -9.63 5.10
C SER A 511 -11.78 -8.69 5.44
N LEU A 512 -12.07 -7.49 5.95
CA LEU A 512 -11.06 -6.52 6.37
C LEU A 512 -10.19 -7.05 7.53
N SER A 513 -10.82 -7.69 8.52
CA SER A 513 -10.12 -8.29 9.66
C SER A 513 -9.22 -9.46 9.20
N LEU A 514 -9.70 -10.30 8.29
CA LEU A 514 -8.92 -11.38 7.70
C LEU A 514 -7.74 -10.86 6.86
N LEU A 515 -7.96 -9.83 6.03
CA LEU A 515 -6.90 -9.17 5.25
C LEU A 515 -5.77 -8.61 6.14
N ARG A 516 -6.09 -8.09 7.32
CA ARG A 516 -5.09 -7.60 8.28
C ARG A 516 -4.26 -8.74 8.90
N ALA A 517 -4.81 -9.95 8.97
CA ALA A 517 -4.09 -11.13 9.44
C ALA A 517 -3.18 -11.74 8.36
N MET A 518 -3.44 -11.44 7.08
CA MET A 518 -2.67 -11.97 5.96
C MET A 518 -1.31 -11.29 5.80
N ALA A 519 -0.37 -12.02 5.24
CA ALA A 519 0.88 -11.48 4.73
C ALA A 519 0.60 -10.54 3.52
N LYS A 520 1.56 -9.69 3.18
CA LYS A 520 1.48 -8.92 1.93
C LYS A 520 2.03 -9.75 0.78
N ALA A 521 1.30 -9.78 -0.33
CA ALA A 521 1.81 -10.39 -1.55
C ALA A 521 3.02 -9.59 -2.07
N ARG A 522 4.01 -10.29 -2.67
CA ARG A 522 5.22 -9.70 -3.23
C ARG A 522 5.68 -10.46 -4.47
N TYR A 523 6.63 -9.88 -5.20
CA TYR A 523 7.29 -10.58 -6.30
C TYR A 523 8.59 -11.23 -5.81
N GLU A 524 8.88 -12.43 -6.32
CA GLU A 524 10.06 -13.23 -5.99
C GLU A 524 10.61 -13.96 -7.22
N ASP A 525 11.92 -14.26 -7.22
CA ASP A 525 12.56 -15.09 -8.25
C ASP A 525 12.44 -16.60 -7.96
N LYS A 526 11.87 -16.96 -6.83
CA LYS A 526 11.64 -18.35 -6.42
C LYS A 526 10.15 -18.66 -6.42
N PRO A 527 9.78 -19.92 -6.80
CA PRO A 527 8.39 -20.34 -6.75
C PRO A 527 7.87 -20.32 -5.32
N GLY A 528 6.62 -19.97 -5.17
CA GLY A 528 5.91 -19.96 -3.90
C GLY A 528 4.42 -19.83 -4.15
N ARG A 529 3.63 -20.31 -3.20
CA ARG A 529 2.17 -20.32 -3.26
C ARG A 529 1.60 -18.90 -3.18
N HIS A 530 0.47 -18.70 -3.83
CA HIS A 530 -0.38 -17.52 -3.63
C HIS A 530 -1.58 -17.89 -2.76
N PHE A 531 -1.47 -17.73 -1.43
CA PHE A 531 -2.48 -18.14 -0.46
C PHE A 531 -3.88 -17.61 -0.81
N GLY A 532 -4.07 -16.31 -0.96
CA GLY A 532 -5.40 -15.73 -1.20
C GLY A 532 -6.11 -16.22 -2.47
N LEU A 533 -5.35 -16.67 -3.50
CA LEU A 533 -5.90 -17.27 -4.72
C LEU A 533 -5.97 -18.81 -4.66
N SER A 534 -5.35 -19.40 -3.65
CA SER A 534 -5.19 -20.85 -3.55
C SER A 534 -4.52 -21.48 -4.77
N ILE A 535 -3.44 -20.83 -5.28
CA ILE A 535 -2.67 -21.22 -6.46
C ILE A 535 -1.23 -21.51 -6.05
N ASP A 536 -0.69 -22.67 -6.45
CA ASP A 536 0.66 -23.08 -6.06
C ASP A 536 1.76 -22.34 -6.84
N LEU A 537 1.53 -22.05 -8.12
CA LEU A 537 2.45 -21.33 -9.00
C LEU A 537 1.71 -20.20 -9.69
N TYR A 538 2.08 -18.98 -9.40
CA TYR A 538 1.42 -17.81 -9.96
C TYR A 538 2.44 -16.74 -10.35
N CYS A 539 2.25 -16.13 -11.51
CA CYS A 539 3.02 -14.97 -11.94
C CYS A 539 2.07 -13.91 -12.50
N HIS A 540 2.58 -12.73 -12.73
CA HIS A 540 1.90 -11.75 -13.54
C HIS A 540 2.45 -11.77 -14.97
N PHE A 541 1.57 -11.92 -15.96
CA PHE A 541 1.88 -11.99 -17.38
C PHE A 541 0.99 -11.04 -18.19
N THR A 542 -0.17 -10.68 -17.67
CA THR A 542 -1.28 -10.11 -18.44
C THR A 542 -1.32 -8.60 -18.53
N SER A 543 -0.36 -7.86 -17.92
CA SER A 543 -0.39 -6.38 -17.95
C SER A 543 1.01 -5.74 -18.05
N PRO A 544 1.78 -6.00 -19.13
CA PRO A 544 3.16 -5.50 -19.26
C PRO A 544 3.27 -4.00 -19.58
N ILE A 545 2.18 -3.33 -20.00
CA ILE A 545 2.18 -1.89 -20.23
C ILE A 545 2.33 -1.16 -18.89
N ARG A 546 1.74 -1.70 -17.81
CA ARG A 546 1.62 -1.05 -16.52
C ARG A 546 2.36 -1.72 -15.37
N ARG A 547 2.93 -2.92 -15.54
CA ARG A 547 3.68 -3.63 -14.50
C ARG A 547 5.02 -4.17 -15.00
N LEU A 548 6.09 -3.84 -14.28
CA LEU A 548 7.45 -4.32 -14.58
C LEU A 548 7.57 -5.85 -14.48
N ALA A 549 6.88 -6.47 -13.52
CA ALA A 549 6.93 -7.93 -13.35
C ALA A 549 6.45 -8.68 -14.60
N ASP A 550 5.37 -8.19 -15.22
CA ASP A 550 4.82 -8.73 -16.46
C ASP A 550 5.80 -8.50 -17.63
N LEU A 551 6.31 -7.28 -17.75
CA LEU A 551 7.30 -6.93 -18.80
C LEU A 551 8.57 -7.80 -18.67
N ALA A 552 9.05 -8.04 -17.47
CA ALA A 552 10.20 -8.91 -17.22
C ALA A 552 9.89 -10.38 -17.57
N THR A 553 8.70 -10.87 -17.20
CA THR A 553 8.22 -12.21 -17.58
C THR A 553 8.12 -12.34 -19.10
N HIS A 554 7.58 -11.34 -19.81
CA HIS A 554 7.55 -11.28 -21.29
C HIS A 554 8.95 -11.31 -21.89
N ARG A 555 9.91 -10.58 -21.32
CA ARG A 555 11.31 -10.60 -21.75
C ARG A 555 11.91 -12.00 -21.62
N ILE A 556 11.71 -12.66 -20.47
CA ILE A 556 12.21 -14.01 -20.24
C ILE A 556 11.58 -15.00 -21.23
N ILE A 557 10.29 -14.93 -21.44
CA ILE A 557 9.57 -15.76 -22.42
C ILE A 557 10.15 -15.54 -23.81
N SER A 558 10.30 -14.30 -24.24
CA SER A 558 10.78 -13.96 -25.60
C SER A 558 12.22 -14.42 -25.87
N GLU A 559 13.09 -14.33 -24.87
CA GLU A 559 14.53 -14.63 -25.03
C GLU A 559 14.88 -16.10 -24.73
N VAL A 560 14.17 -16.73 -23.77
CA VAL A 560 14.51 -18.10 -23.30
C VAL A 560 13.55 -19.13 -23.89
N LEU A 561 12.23 -18.96 -23.70
CA LEU A 561 11.23 -19.95 -24.13
C LEU A 561 11.07 -19.97 -25.66
N LEU A 562 10.99 -18.79 -26.27
CA LEU A 562 10.78 -18.60 -27.71
C LEU A 562 12.06 -18.27 -28.47
N GLY A 563 13.14 -17.99 -27.76
CA GLY A 563 14.47 -17.70 -28.28
C GLY A 563 15.46 -18.82 -28.00
N SER A 564 16.73 -18.47 -27.98
CA SER A 564 17.84 -19.42 -27.77
C SER A 564 18.72 -19.07 -26.56
N ALA A 565 18.29 -18.12 -25.72
CA ALA A 565 19.07 -17.69 -24.57
C ALA A 565 19.04 -18.73 -23.45
N SER A 566 20.20 -18.90 -22.77
CA SER A 566 20.28 -19.81 -21.62
C SER A 566 19.46 -19.30 -20.44
N PRO A 567 18.65 -20.14 -19.77
CA PRO A 567 17.90 -19.77 -18.57
C PRO A 567 18.77 -19.16 -17.46
N ARG A 568 19.97 -19.67 -17.28
CA ARG A 568 20.91 -19.21 -16.23
C ARG A 568 21.25 -17.71 -16.34
N ARG A 569 21.25 -17.17 -17.57
CA ARG A 569 21.53 -15.75 -17.83
C ARG A 569 20.45 -14.84 -17.24
N PHE A 570 19.22 -15.33 -17.11
CA PHE A 570 18.04 -14.54 -16.69
C PHE A 570 17.71 -14.70 -15.19
N ALA A 571 18.39 -15.56 -14.44
CA ALA A 571 18.12 -15.71 -13.00
C ALA A 571 18.37 -14.41 -12.20
N GLY A 572 19.48 -13.71 -12.48
CA GLY A 572 19.76 -12.40 -11.87
C GLY A 572 18.73 -11.34 -12.30
N PHE A 573 18.40 -11.29 -13.58
CA PHE A 573 17.41 -10.37 -14.12
C PHE A 573 16.02 -10.55 -13.47
N ALA A 574 15.56 -11.79 -13.30
CA ALA A 574 14.28 -12.09 -12.63
C ALA A 574 14.27 -11.61 -11.18
N ARG A 575 15.38 -11.79 -10.46
CA ARG A 575 15.53 -11.31 -9.08
C ARG A 575 15.48 -9.79 -8.99
N ASP A 576 16.27 -9.11 -9.83
CA ASP A 576 16.33 -7.64 -9.85
C ASP A 576 14.95 -7.04 -10.20
N ALA A 577 14.26 -7.64 -11.17
CA ALA A 577 12.91 -7.24 -11.56
C ALA A 577 11.88 -7.47 -10.43
N ALA A 578 11.96 -8.61 -9.73
CA ALA A 578 11.08 -8.91 -8.60
C ALA A 578 11.24 -7.89 -7.47
N GLN A 579 12.48 -7.55 -7.12
CA GLN A 579 12.77 -6.55 -6.10
C GLN A 579 12.30 -5.16 -6.51
N ALA A 580 12.59 -4.74 -7.74
CA ALA A 580 12.18 -3.44 -8.26
C ALA A 580 10.64 -3.32 -8.33
N ALA A 581 9.95 -4.36 -8.83
CA ALA A 581 8.49 -4.38 -8.93
C ALA A 581 7.82 -4.33 -7.54
N THR A 582 8.31 -5.10 -6.56
CA THR A 582 7.78 -5.07 -5.19
C THR A 582 7.96 -3.69 -4.55
N ALA A 583 9.15 -3.11 -4.67
CA ALA A 583 9.41 -1.77 -4.12
C ALA A 583 8.54 -0.70 -4.78
N ALA A 584 8.35 -0.77 -6.10
CA ALA A 584 7.51 0.17 -6.83
C ALA A 584 6.02 0.05 -6.48
N GLU A 585 5.51 -1.18 -6.38
CA GLU A 585 4.12 -1.44 -5.98
C GLU A 585 3.82 -0.88 -4.58
N LEU A 586 4.73 -1.06 -3.61
CA LEU A 586 4.55 -0.52 -2.26
C LEU A 586 4.52 1.01 -2.25
N ARG A 587 5.39 1.66 -3.05
CA ARG A 587 5.39 3.13 -3.18
C ARG A 587 4.11 3.64 -3.85
N ALA A 588 3.68 2.98 -4.93
CA ALA A 588 2.46 3.33 -5.64
C ALA A 588 1.24 3.22 -4.72
N LEU A 589 1.09 2.10 -4.02
CA LEU A 589 -0.02 1.85 -3.10
C LEU A 589 -0.07 2.87 -1.94
N ASP A 590 1.09 3.27 -1.40
CA ASP A 590 1.15 4.30 -0.34
C ASP A 590 0.70 5.67 -0.89
N ALA A 591 1.15 6.05 -2.08
CA ALA A 591 0.76 7.31 -2.73
C ALA A 591 -0.73 7.32 -3.11
N GLU A 592 -1.24 6.25 -3.72
CA GLU A 592 -2.66 6.10 -4.09
C GLU A 592 -3.56 6.24 -2.87
N ARG A 593 -3.25 5.57 -1.76
CA ARG A 593 -4.01 5.67 -0.50
C ARG A 593 -4.01 7.08 0.09
N LYS A 594 -2.87 7.77 0.08
CA LYS A 594 -2.78 9.14 0.58
C LYS A 594 -3.58 10.12 -0.28
N ILE A 595 -3.50 9.97 -1.60
CA ILE A 595 -4.27 10.80 -2.53
C ILE A 595 -5.77 10.51 -2.40
N GLU A 596 -6.18 9.23 -2.32
CA GLU A 596 -7.56 8.85 -2.06
C GLU A 596 -8.09 9.45 -0.76
N ALA A 597 -7.28 9.38 0.33
CA ALA A 597 -7.64 9.99 1.61
C ALA A 597 -7.78 11.52 1.49
N THR A 598 -6.92 12.20 0.72
CA THR A 598 -7.06 13.63 0.41
C THR A 598 -8.39 13.93 -0.27
N TYR A 599 -8.78 13.16 -1.31
CA TYR A 599 -10.04 13.38 -2.03
C TYR A 599 -11.27 13.09 -1.16
N LYS A 600 -11.23 12.05 -0.32
CA LYS A 600 -12.27 11.76 0.67
C LYS A 600 -12.42 12.90 1.68
N ALA A 601 -11.28 13.44 2.15
CA ALA A 601 -11.28 14.57 3.07
C ALA A 601 -11.83 15.85 2.41
N LEU A 602 -11.45 16.16 1.16
CA LEU A 602 -12.01 17.29 0.40
C LEU A 602 -13.52 17.18 0.19
N TRP A 603 -14.03 15.96 -0.02
CA TRP A 603 -15.47 15.75 -0.08
C TRP A 603 -16.13 16.00 1.28
N LEU A 604 -15.58 15.44 2.37
CA LEU A 604 -16.10 15.60 3.73
C LEU A 604 -15.97 17.05 4.26
N GLU A 605 -15.02 17.84 3.77
CA GLU A 605 -14.88 19.25 4.13
C GLU A 605 -16.14 20.07 3.78
N LYS A 606 -16.82 19.70 2.67
CA LYS A 606 -18.08 20.31 2.25
C LYS A 606 -19.29 19.87 3.11
N HIS A 607 -19.10 18.85 3.98
CA HIS A 607 -20.14 18.23 4.80
C HIS A 607 -19.90 18.40 6.31
N ILE A 608 -19.03 19.35 6.71
CA ILE A 608 -18.79 19.65 8.13
C ILE A 608 -20.10 20.02 8.84
N GLY A 609 -20.38 19.38 9.99
CA GLY A 609 -21.60 19.55 10.77
C GLY A 609 -22.71 18.58 10.38
N GLU A 610 -22.65 17.92 9.23
CA GLU A 610 -23.65 16.94 8.80
C GLU A 610 -23.50 15.61 9.55
N VAL A 611 -24.59 14.87 9.60
CA VAL A 611 -24.73 13.61 10.33
C VAL A 611 -24.90 12.46 9.34
N PHE A 612 -24.14 11.40 9.54
CA PHE A 612 -24.13 10.21 8.68
C PHE A 612 -24.22 8.92 9.49
N ASP A 613 -24.79 7.89 8.89
CA ASP A 613 -24.66 6.53 9.37
C ASP A 613 -23.27 6.00 9.00
N ALA A 614 -22.65 5.28 9.93
CA ALA A 614 -21.32 4.75 9.80
C ALA A 614 -21.18 3.37 10.45
N ARG A 615 -20.07 2.70 10.20
CA ARG A 615 -19.71 1.44 10.85
C ARG A 615 -18.29 1.53 11.41
N VAL A 616 -18.05 0.88 12.53
CA VAL A 616 -16.70 0.77 13.10
C VAL A 616 -15.84 -0.03 12.14
N SER A 617 -14.85 0.61 11.52
CA SER A 617 -13.89 0.03 10.59
C SER A 617 -12.59 -0.40 11.26
N SER A 618 -12.19 0.27 12.36
CA SER A 618 -10.98 -0.04 13.11
C SER A 618 -11.04 0.46 14.55
N LEU A 619 -10.31 -0.22 15.42
CA LEU A 619 -10.20 0.11 16.83
C LEU A 619 -8.73 0.20 17.23
N THR A 620 -8.37 1.20 18.02
CA THR A 620 -7.00 1.47 18.43
C THR A 620 -6.96 1.93 19.90
N SER A 621 -5.75 1.99 20.48
CA SER A 621 -5.55 2.51 21.83
C SER A 621 -5.80 4.02 21.99
N PHE A 622 -6.03 4.77 20.90
CA PHE A 622 -6.26 6.21 20.94
C PHE A 622 -7.63 6.64 20.40
N GLY A 623 -8.42 5.72 19.82
CA GLY A 623 -9.74 6.00 19.30
C GLY A 623 -10.28 4.88 18.43
N LEU A 624 -11.47 5.07 17.92
CA LEU A 624 -12.06 4.22 16.89
C LEU A 624 -12.15 4.96 15.55
N PHE A 625 -12.13 4.19 14.48
CA PHE A 625 -12.38 4.69 13.13
C PHE A 625 -13.78 4.23 12.71
N ALA A 626 -14.52 5.14 12.10
CA ALA A 626 -15.84 4.88 11.56
C ALA A 626 -15.84 5.16 10.05
N GLU A 627 -16.35 4.24 9.27
CA GLU A 627 -16.44 4.30 7.81
C GLU A 627 -17.90 4.49 7.40
N LEU A 628 -18.14 5.45 6.52
CA LEU A 628 -19.45 5.71 5.89
C LEU A 628 -19.70 4.67 4.79
N ASP A 629 -20.95 4.55 4.34
CA ASP A 629 -21.33 3.62 3.27
C ASP A 629 -20.58 3.89 1.94
N ASN A 630 -20.07 5.11 1.74
CA ASN A 630 -19.24 5.48 0.57
C ASN A 630 -17.73 5.32 0.79
N THR A 631 -17.32 4.59 1.82
CA THR A 631 -15.92 4.34 2.21
C THR A 631 -15.15 5.55 2.75
N CYS A 632 -15.78 6.70 2.94
CA CYS A 632 -15.15 7.80 3.65
C CYS A 632 -15.00 7.44 5.14
N GLU A 633 -13.79 7.62 5.69
CA GLU A 633 -13.46 7.21 7.06
C GLU A 633 -13.07 8.42 7.91
N GLY A 634 -13.49 8.42 9.17
CA GLY A 634 -13.08 9.41 10.16
C GLY A 634 -12.76 8.76 11.51
N MET A 635 -11.96 9.46 12.31
CA MET A 635 -11.56 9.01 13.64
C MET A 635 -12.42 9.68 14.71
N ILE A 636 -12.87 8.89 15.70
CA ILE A 636 -13.44 9.37 16.95
C ILE A 636 -12.41 9.12 18.06
N PRO A 637 -11.77 10.17 18.62
CA PRO A 637 -10.80 10.02 19.70
C PRO A 637 -11.43 9.41 20.96
N LEU A 638 -10.63 8.66 21.75
CA LEU A 638 -11.13 8.06 22.99
C LEU A 638 -11.75 9.07 23.96
N HIS A 639 -11.21 10.29 24.01
CA HIS A 639 -11.69 11.33 24.93
C HIS A 639 -13.03 11.95 24.49
N ASP A 640 -13.44 11.75 23.24
CA ASP A 640 -14.76 12.18 22.72
C ASP A 640 -15.82 11.09 22.93
N LEU A 641 -15.42 9.88 23.34
CA LEU A 641 -16.36 8.79 23.64
C LEU A 641 -16.98 8.97 25.03
N PRO A 642 -18.27 8.62 25.22
CA PRO A 642 -18.96 8.77 26.51
C PRO A 642 -18.49 7.74 27.52
N GLY A 643 -17.41 8.04 28.25
CA GLY A 643 -16.86 7.17 29.31
C GLY A 643 -15.36 6.97 29.21
N VAL A 644 -14.84 6.02 29.99
CA VAL A 644 -13.44 5.61 29.95
C VAL A 644 -13.34 4.27 29.24
N TYR A 645 -12.55 4.19 28.20
CA TYR A 645 -12.37 2.99 27.38
C TYR A 645 -10.92 2.53 27.40
N ILE A 646 -10.75 1.21 27.34
CA ILE A 646 -9.45 0.54 27.20
C ILE A 646 -9.53 -0.32 25.96
N TYR A 647 -8.53 -0.21 25.10
CA TYR A 647 -8.40 -1.09 23.94
C TYR A 647 -7.94 -2.47 24.39
N ASN A 648 -8.80 -3.46 24.15
CA ASN A 648 -8.47 -4.87 24.35
C ASN A 648 -7.98 -5.43 23.00
N GLU A 649 -6.66 -5.57 22.88
CA GLU A 649 -6.02 -6.08 21.66
C GLU A 649 -6.41 -7.54 21.37
N THR A 650 -6.68 -8.34 22.40
CA THR A 650 -7.05 -9.75 22.28
C THR A 650 -8.43 -9.91 21.63
N ASP A 651 -9.37 -9.06 21.99
CA ASP A 651 -10.75 -9.10 21.54
C ASP A 651 -11.03 -8.11 20.41
N MET A 652 -10.02 -7.31 20.02
CA MET A 652 -10.14 -6.20 19.07
C MET A 652 -11.37 -5.31 19.37
N ALA A 653 -11.49 -4.90 20.64
CA ALA A 653 -12.63 -4.15 21.14
C ALA A 653 -12.19 -2.96 22.00
N LEU A 654 -12.98 -1.89 22.02
CA LEU A 654 -12.90 -0.85 23.04
C LEU A 654 -13.89 -1.20 24.15
N VAL A 655 -13.34 -1.59 25.30
CA VAL A 655 -14.11 -2.03 26.47
C VAL A 655 -14.10 -0.96 27.52
N GLY A 656 -15.27 -0.56 27.99
CA GLY A 656 -15.39 0.43 29.06
C GLY A 656 -16.81 1.02 29.12
N GLY A 657 -17.07 1.79 30.19
CA GLY A 657 -18.39 2.42 30.35
C GLY A 657 -19.56 1.44 30.30
N LYS A 658 -20.66 1.87 29.66
CA LYS A 658 -21.86 1.04 29.46
C LYS A 658 -21.91 0.33 28.10
N ILE A 659 -21.02 0.66 27.18
CA ILE A 659 -21.02 0.21 25.79
C ILE A 659 -19.64 -0.39 25.49
N THR A 660 -19.60 -1.47 24.74
CA THR A 660 -18.38 -2.03 24.15
C THR A 660 -18.46 -1.83 22.66
N PHE A 661 -17.45 -1.17 22.06
CA PHE A 661 -17.38 -1.00 20.60
C PHE A 661 -16.59 -2.15 19.98
N ARG A 662 -17.14 -2.74 18.93
CA ARG A 662 -16.54 -3.81 18.13
C ARG A 662 -16.51 -3.46 16.64
N LEU A 663 -15.70 -4.16 15.89
CA LEU A 663 -15.70 -4.05 14.42
C LEU A 663 -17.10 -4.31 13.89
N GLY A 664 -17.56 -3.46 12.95
CA GLY A 664 -18.85 -3.58 12.30
C GLY A 664 -20.03 -2.97 13.04
N ASP A 665 -19.85 -2.52 14.29
CA ASP A 665 -20.93 -1.84 15.03
C ASP A 665 -21.40 -0.62 14.25
N ARG A 666 -22.73 -0.45 14.18
CA ARG A 666 -23.36 0.73 13.55
C ARG A 666 -23.28 1.91 14.48
N LEU A 667 -22.94 3.05 13.94
CA LEU A 667 -22.81 4.32 14.62
C LEU A 667 -23.52 5.40 13.82
N THR A 668 -24.00 6.42 14.52
CA THR A 668 -24.38 7.70 13.89
C THR A 668 -23.31 8.71 14.26
N VAL A 669 -22.69 9.33 13.27
CA VAL A 669 -21.53 10.21 13.45
C VAL A 669 -21.78 11.58 12.83
N ARG A 670 -21.16 12.61 13.41
CA ARG A 670 -21.11 13.96 12.83
C ARG A 670 -19.70 14.29 12.38
N VAL A 671 -19.57 14.94 11.24
CA VAL A 671 -18.30 15.48 10.75
C VAL A 671 -17.93 16.72 11.56
N GLU A 672 -16.84 16.67 12.32
CA GLU A 672 -16.43 17.79 13.20
C GLU A 672 -15.29 18.61 12.58
N GLU A 673 -14.27 17.94 12.10
CA GLU A 673 -13.07 18.60 11.61
C GLU A 673 -12.46 17.79 10.46
N VAL A 674 -11.97 18.50 9.46
CA VAL A 674 -11.35 17.89 8.28
C VAL A 674 -10.03 18.57 8.00
N ASP A 675 -9.00 17.78 7.78
CA ASP A 675 -7.67 18.22 7.31
C ASP A 675 -7.37 17.54 5.96
N PRO A 676 -7.71 18.18 4.83
CA PRO A 676 -7.47 17.59 3.51
C PRO A 676 -6.00 17.38 3.19
N LEU A 677 -5.08 18.19 3.75
CA LEU A 677 -3.64 18.06 3.54
C LEU A 677 -3.10 16.76 4.13
N ALA A 678 -3.55 16.43 5.33
CA ALA A 678 -3.17 15.20 6.01
C ALA A 678 -4.08 14.01 5.63
N GLY A 679 -5.16 14.24 4.86
CA GLY A 679 -6.17 13.23 4.57
C GLY A 679 -6.86 12.73 5.84
N ARG A 680 -7.10 13.61 6.83
CA ARG A 680 -7.63 13.25 8.14
C ARG A 680 -8.99 13.86 8.38
N VAL A 681 -9.86 13.06 8.99
CA VAL A 681 -11.20 13.48 9.36
C VAL A 681 -11.47 13.09 10.82
N ARG A 682 -12.05 14.00 11.57
CA ARG A 682 -12.54 13.75 12.92
C ARG A 682 -14.06 13.73 12.94
N PHE A 683 -14.58 12.65 13.49
CA PHE A 683 -15.99 12.48 13.76
C PHE A 683 -16.29 12.62 15.25
N SER A 684 -17.55 12.91 15.60
CA SER A 684 -18.11 12.74 16.94
C SER A 684 -19.31 11.79 16.89
N LEU A 685 -19.62 11.13 17.99
CA LEU A 685 -20.86 10.35 18.13
C LEU A 685 -22.05 11.29 18.33
N VAL A 686 -23.18 10.94 17.71
CA VAL A 686 -24.45 11.65 17.88
C VAL A 686 -25.38 10.88 18.80
#